data_fc7139d6e9489d338f8a89893560d7e6
#
_entry.id   fc7139d6e9489d338f8a89893560d7e6
#
_cell.length_a   1.000
_cell.length_b   1.000
_cell.length_c   1.000
_cell.angle_alpha   90.00
_cell.angle_beta   90.00
_cell.angle_gamma   90.00
#
_symmetry.space_group_name_H-M   'P 1'
#
loop_
_entity.id
_entity.type
_entity.pdbx_description
1 polymer ?
#
loop_
_entity_poly.entity_id
_entity_poly.type
_entity_poly.pdbx_seq_one_letter_code
_entity_poly.pdbx_strand_id
1 'polypeptide(L)'
;MSEEVFISYARFDSKKVMPFVDVLRGRGVSVWVDEGKIDAATLWSEEIVDAINTCKTVVVMLSQNSIRSDNVVKEVMLASENKKQILPVYLEPTKIPRKLQYQLAGIQHLELFDSDTEGLSENLSRSLNRLGIKTNYSSIQPIIKPKTKRLNLLLKVFLNPAKRAKSIAGVLSLCFLTFLIGFFLSPQTVFISQNEAIVSSGVVFSMVEILESDLEISTVQDGSSIAISPDGQKVAMVAVRNGQSNLYLRQAGIASWRQIPNTVDAENPVFSFRSERLYFNDKEGLKAVSIDDNTIEKITDQTANGIASGDGFSVISTGYATGLSFLDRLNGNEKKLTTLDDSSSDRGDREFAHFWPQLMPDAKHVIFTSFLAELDKSSIKLCSIDGSEQITLIENAIFGRYLNSGHLVFIRDDNLMAVAFDSTSLKVLGTPKPVLDDILVNPKTGSSCFSISENGTLVYIKDSESARLYNLVWVHRDGTEEILPFEAEKYFSFDLSPDNKKLAYTVDNSNNQDIWSYDFVTGIKKRLTHKKSSHFDPFWFNDENSILYVSDTAPFDLFKYDFDSQSSIPLLTTEKDKTRPSISDDGSYIVFVEIPPGASQQKEDVYLVDMQNNKKILPISNTTYSESAASISPNGRYVAFQSDENGSDQIYLTQTLNPNGAKRQLTGRGGKEPVWASDGTELFFRNGNDLLALKIDPESGNTRGVPEVIFSMEFVSQNTLAAYKPSKSGDKFLVLKEVPGSKANKINFVFNWPEEIKQKLN
;
A
#
# COMPACT_ATOMS: atom_id res chain seq x y z
N MET A 1 17.63 23.74 -35.75
CA MET A 1 18.45 24.77 -35.04
C MET A 1 18.67 24.20 -33.65
N SER A 2 19.90 24.11 -33.18
CA SER A 2 20.18 23.61 -31.83
C SER A 2 19.65 24.61 -30.81
N GLU A 3 18.88 24.12 -29.85
CA GLU A 3 18.34 24.94 -28.78
C GLU A 3 19.45 25.43 -27.85
N GLU A 4 19.39 26.70 -27.40
CA GLU A 4 20.47 27.31 -26.64
C GLU A 4 20.44 26.98 -25.16
N VAL A 5 19.24 26.73 -24.64
CA VAL A 5 18.98 26.47 -23.21
C VAL A 5 18.19 25.21 -23.03
N PHE A 6 18.65 24.34 -22.15
CA PHE A 6 17.89 23.18 -21.63
C PHE A 6 17.36 23.49 -20.22
N ILE A 7 16.06 23.28 -19.97
CA ILE A 7 15.46 23.47 -18.65
C ILE A 7 15.25 22.12 -17.96
N SER A 8 16.02 21.87 -16.92
CA SER A 8 15.87 20.73 -16.03
C SER A 8 14.96 21.10 -14.86
N TYR A 9 13.86 20.40 -14.67
CA TYR A 9 12.90 20.67 -13.60
C TYR A 9 12.09 19.44 -13.20
N ALA A 10 11.54 19.42 -11.99
CA ALA A 10 10.57 18.41 -11.61
C ALA A 10 9.19 18.72 -12.21
N ARG A 11 8.53 17.76 -12.84
CA ARG A 11 7.21 17.94 -13.48
C ARG A 11 6.18 18.59 -12.56
N PHE A 12 6.25 18.33 -11.26
CA PHE A 12 5.41 18.98 -10.25
C PHE A 12 5.54 20.51 -10.19
N ASP A 13 6.68 21.05 -10.65
CA ASP A 13 6.92 22.48 -10.65
C ASP A 13 6.54 23.17 -11.97
N SER A 14 5.91 22.44 -12.90
CA SER A 14 5.55 22.94 -14.24
C SER A 14 4.81 24.27 -14.19
N LYS A 15 3.85 24.43 -13.28
CA LYS A 15 3.07 25.69 -13.12
C LYS A 15 3.95 26.89 -12.72
N LYS A 16 5.06 26.66 -12.03
CA LYS A 16 6.04 27.70 -11.65
C LYS A 16 7.09 27.91 -12.75
N VAL A 17 7.42 26.86 -13.49
CA VAL A 17 8.49 26.84 -14.49
C VAL A 17 8.02 27.35 -15.86
N MET A 18 6.83 26.98 -16.32
CA MET A 18 6.35 27.37 -17.66
C MET A 18 6.26 28.89 -17.88
N PRO A 19 5.79 29.72 -16.93
CA PRO A 19 5.85 31.18 -17.06
C PRO A 19 7.29 31.70 -17.24
N PHE A 20 8.29 31.06 -16.61
CA PHE A 20 9.69 31.39 -16.79
C PHE A 20 10.20 31.02 -18.20
N VAL A 21 9.79 29.85 -18.72
CA VAL A 21 10.07 29.42 -20.09
C VAL A 21 9.49 30.42 -21.11
N ASP A 22 8.25 30.87 -20.89
CA ASP A 22 7.58 31.83 -21.78
C ASP A 22 8.31 33.19 -21.80
N VAL A 23 8.83 33.64 -20.67
CA VAL A 23 9.66 34.85 -20.60
C VAL A 23 10.97 34.70 -21.40
N LEU A 24 11.61 33.53 -21.34
CA LEU A 24 12.81 33.25 -22.12
C LEU A 24 12.53 33.23 -23.63
N ARG A 25 11.49 32.50 -24.04
CA ARG A 25 11.03 32.42 -25.44
C ARG A 25 10.62 33.78 -25.98
N GLY A 26 9.90 34.59 -25.19
CA GLY A 26 9.52 35.96 -25.55
C GLY A 26 10.71 36.90 -25.74
N ARG A 27 11.88 36.56 -25.22
CA ARG A 27 13.13 37.29 -25.39
C ARG A 27 14.02 36.74 -26.51
N GLY A 28 13.48 35.80 -27.30
CA GLY A 28 14.18 35.21 -28.43
C GLY A 28 15.20 34.14 -28.07
N VAL A 29 15.17 33.60 -26.83
CA VAL A 29 16.01 32.48 -26.42
C VAL A 29 15.37 31.18 -26.90
N SER A 30 16.11 30.33 -27.60
CA SER A 30 15.68 28.99 -27.99
C SER A 30 15.82 28.06 -26.79
N VAL A 31 14.65 27.54 -26.30
CA VAL A 31 14.55 26.79 -25.04
C VAL A 31 13.97 25.41 -25.30
N TRP A 32 14.73 24.38 -24.93
CA TRP A 32 14.25 23.03 -24.78
C TRP A 32 13.72 22.80 -23.36
N VAL A 33 12.52 22.25 -23.26
CA VAL A 33 11.89 21.87 -22.00
C VAL A 33 10.97 20.69 -22.26
N ASP A 34 10.95 19.70 -21.36
CA ASP A 34 10.00 18.58 -21.44
C ASP A 34 8.59 19.08 -21.13
N GLU A 35 7.77 19.28 -22.17
CA GLU A 35 6.36 19.70 -22.06
C GLU A 35 5.42 18.52 -21.88
N GLY A 36 5.93 17.29 -21.66
CA GLY A 36 5.12 16.08 -21.46
C GLY A 36 4.53 15.48 -22.75
N LYS A 37 5.03 15.86 -23.93
CA LYS A 37 4.56 15.39 -25.25
C LYS A 37 5.33 14.16 -25.76
N ILE A 38 6.25 13.61 -24.97
CA ILE A 38 7.06 12.44 -25.36
C ILE A 38 6.28 11.17 -25.03
N ASP A 39 5.95 10.38 -26.04
CA ASP A 39 5.29 9.08 -25.91
C ASP A 39 6.09 8.13 -25.01
N ALA A 40 5.42 7.50 -24.05
CA ALA A 40 5.99 6.77 -22.92
C ALA A 40 6.72 5.45 -23.29
N ALA A 41 6.99 5.17 -24.53
CA ALA A 41 7.52 3.85 -24.95
C ALA A 41 8.75 3.87 -25.88
N THR A 42 9.25 5.01 -26.32
CA THR A 42 10.40 5.04 -27.24
C THR A 42 11.43 6.09 -26.84
N LEU A 43 12.65 5.64 -26.49
CA LEU A 43 13.92 6.42 -26.53
C LEU A 43 13.94 7.78 -25.80
N TRP A 44 13.13 7.93 -24.74
CA TRP A 44 13.10 9.13 -23.89
C TRP A 44 14.49 9.55 -23.41
N SER A 45 15.40 8.61 -23.21
CA SER A 45 16.77 8.87 -22.80
C SER A 45 17.62 9.51 -23.90
N GLU A 46 17.42 9.21 -25.18
CA GLU A 46 18.24 9.72 -26.29
C GLU A 46 17.92 11.18 -26.60
N GLU A 47 16.64 11.57 -26.66
CA GLU A 47 16.24 12.97 -26.92
C GLU A 47 16.75 13.94 -25.83
N ILE A 48 16.65 13.53 -24.55
CA ILE A 48 17.18 14.34 -23.43
C ILE A 48 18.69 14.41 -23.47
N VAL A 49 19.37 13.30 -23.74
CA VAL A 49 20.81 13.25 -23.87
C VAL A 49 21.28 14.16 -25.00
N ASP A 50 20.62 14.09 -26.17
CA ASP A 50 20.93 14.92 -27.32
C ASP A 50 20.66 16.41 -27.06
N ALA A 51 19.54 16.75 -26.39
CA ALA A 51 19.23 18.12 -26.02
C ALA A 51 20.26 18.70 -25.04
N ILE A 52 20.68 17.94 -24.03
CA ILE A 52 21.77 18.35 -23.12
C ILE A 52 23.09 18.47 -23.85
N ASN A 53 23.40 17.55 -24.76
CA ASN A 53 24.67 17.57 -25.53
C ASN A 53 24.74 18.73 -26.52
N THR A 54 23.61 19.18 -27.04
CA THR A 54 23.57 20.26 -28.05
C THR A 54 23.36 21.65 -27.46
N CYS A 55 22.77 21.78 -26.27
CA CYS A 55 22.52 23.06 -25.62
C CYS A 55 23.85 23.75 -25.18
N LYS A 56 23.80 25.08 -24.99
CA LYS A 56 24.91 25.85 -24.43
C LYS A 56 24.88 25.88 -22.90
N THR A 57 23.67 25.96 -22.33
CA THR A 57 23.45 26.09 -20.89
C THR A 57 22.31 25.22 -20.43
N VAL A 58 22.51 24.56 -19.30
CA VAL A 58 21.43 23.83 -18.58
C VAL A 58 21.00 24.71 -17.40
N VAL A 59 19.73 25.10 -17.40
CA VAL A 59 19.08 25.81 -16.30
C VAL A 59 18.39 24.77 -15.40
N VAL A 60 18.80 24.71 -14.15
CA VAL A 60 18.25 23.75 -13.17
C VAL A 60 17.31 24.47 -12.22
N MET A 61 16.02 24.13 -12.30
CA MET A 61 14.98 24.71 -11.46
C MET A 61 14.93 24.00 -10.12
N LEU A 62 15.39 24.64 -9.06
CA LEU A 62 15.55 24.05 -7.73
C LEU A 62 14.35 24.30 -6.84
N SER A 63 13.74 23.21 -6.37
CA SER A 63 12.62 23.16 -5.44
C SER A 63 12.75 21.91 -4.55
N GLN A 64 11.87 21.74 -3.56
CA GLN A 64 11.78 20.49 -2.79
C GLN A 64 11.45 19.29 -3.67
N ASN A 65 10.75 19.49 -4.79
CA ASN A 65 10.44 18.43 -5.75
C ASN A 65 11.65 18.07 -6.61
N SER A 66 12.34 19.06 -7.16
CA SER A 66 13.45 18.84 -8.08
C SER A 66 14.66 18.16 -7.42
N ILE A 67 14.95 18.47 -6.16
CA ILE A 67 16.05 17.84 -5.43
C ILE A 67 15.81 16.37 -5.08
N ARG A 68 14.54 15.92 -5.12
CA ARG A 68 14.12 14.52 -4.94
C ARG A 68 13.96 13.80 -6.27
N SER A 69 13.91 14.49 -7.39
CA SER A 69 13.72 13.91 -8.71
C SER A 69 15.02 13.28 -9.21
N ASP A 70 15.04 11.96 -9.39
CA ASP A 70 16.19 11.24 -9.94
C ASP A 70 16.50 11.65 -11.38
N ASN A 71 15.48 12.05 -12.16
CA ASN A 71 15.69 12.56 -13.51
C ASN A 71 16.46 13.88 -13.49
N VAL A 72 16.04 14.85 -12.64
CA VAL A 72 16.78 16.12 -12.48
C VAL A 72 18.22 15.86 -12.03
N VAL A 73 18.43 14.91 -11.10
CA VAL A 73 19.79 14.53 -10.65
C VAL A 73 20.61 13.96 -11.81
N LYS A 74 20.05 13.05 -12.62
CA LYS A 74 20.73 12.47 -13.78
C LYS A 74 21.04 13.52 -14.84
N GLU A 75 20.12 14.44 -15.13
CA GLU A 75 20.29 15.54 -16.07
C GLU A 75 21.42 16.50 -15.64
N VAL A 76 21.48 16.84 -14.34
CA VAL A 76 22.54 17.66 -13.78
C VAL A 76 23.91 16.96 -13.83
N MET A 77 23.95 15.67 -13.53
CA MET A 77 25.16 14.86 -13.64
C MET A 77 25.65 14.80 -15.09
N LEU A 78 24.78 14.51 -16.04
CA LEU A 78 25.08 14.46 -17.47
C LEU A 78 25.57 15.82 -17.99
N ALA A 79 24.94 16.92 -17.57
CA ALA A 79 25.38 18.28 -17.91
C ALA A 79 26.79 18.57 -17.38
N SER A 80 27.09 18.16 -16.15
CA SER A 80 28.39 18.30 -15.52
C SER A 80 29.48 17.48 -16.23
N GLU A 81 29.19 16.20 -16.55
CA GLU A 81 30.08 15.30 -17.29
C GLU A 81 30.42 15.85 -18.67
N ASN A 82 29.45 16.43 -19.39
CA ASN A 82 29.61 17.05 -20.69
C ASN A 82 30.13 18.52 -20.60
N LYS A 83 30.58 18.94 -19.43
CA LYS A 83 31.15 20.28 -19.17
C LYS A 83 30.25 21.44 -19.63
N LYS A 84 28.92 21.24 -19.53
CA LYS A 84 27.93 22.28 -19.85
C LYS A 84 27.93 23.35 -18.77
N GLN A 85 27.60 24.57 -19.17
CA GLN A 85 27.34 25.64 -18.20
C GLN A 85 26.02 25.33 -17.47
N ILE A 86 26.04 25.37 -16.14
CA ILE A 86 24.85 25.10 -15.32
C ILE A 86 24.47 26.41 -14.62
N LEU A 87 23.18 26.77 -14.70
CA LEU A 87 22.58 27.89 -14.00
C LEU A 87 21.52 27.38 -13.02
N PRO A 88 21.79 27.32 -11.71
CA PRO A 88 20.80 26.98 -10.71
C PRO A 88 19.80 28.14 -10.51
N VAL A 89 18.53 27.84 -10.50
CA VAL A 89 17.45 28.81 -10.31
C VAL A 89 16.51 28.28 -9.21
N TYR A 90 16.47 28.95 -8.08
CA TYR A 90 15.65 28.54 -6.94
C TYR A 90 14.21 29.04 -7.10
N LEU A 91 13.27 28.11 -7.12
CA LEU A 91 11.82 28.38 -7.10
C LEU A 91 11.29 28.65 -5.69
N GLU A 92 12.01 28.16 -4.69
CA GLU A 92 11.72 28.28 -3.25
C GLU A 92 12.99 28.01 -2.43
N PRO A 93 13.08 28.43 -1.16
CA PRO A 93 14.22 28.11 -0.29
C PRO A 93 14.45 26.60 -0.19
N THR A 94 15.57 26.13 -0.73
CA THR A 94 15.82 24.70 -0.89
C THR A 94 17.24 24.34 -0.51
N LYS A 95 17.42 23.35 0.38
CA LYS A 95 18.75 22.85 0.76
C LYS A 95 19.22 21.80 -0.22
N ILE A 96 20.34 22.05 -0.89
CA ILE A 96 20.93 21.14 -1.88
C ILE A 96 21.37 19.84 -1.20
N PRO A 97 20.88 18.66 -1.66
CA PRO A 97 21.31 17.38 -1.14
C PRO A 97 22.75 17.03 -1.55
N ARG A 98 23.41 16.15 -0.77
CA ARG A 98 24.82 15.77 -1.03
C ARG A 98 25.07 15.31 -2.46
N LYS A 99 24.13 14.60 -3.08
CA LYS A 99 24.23 14.08 -4.46
C LYS A 99 24.33 15.18 -5.53
N LEU A 100 23.87 16.40 -5.25
CA LEU A 100 23.98 17.56 -6.16
C LEU A 100 24.99 18.61 -5.70
N GLN A 101 25.50 18.52 -4.46
CA GLN A 101 26.42 19.53 -3.92
C GLN A 101 27.72 19.65 -4.73
N TYR A 102 28.25 18.53 -5.21
CA TYR A 102 29.49 18.52 -5.98
C TYR A 102 29.33 19.27 -7.32
N GLN A 103 28.22 19.06 -8.03
CA GLN A 103 27.94 19.65 -9.34
C GLN A 103 27.56 21.15 -9.26
N LEU A 104 26.94 21.56 -8.14
CA LEU A 104 26.40 22.91 -7.97
C LEU A 104 27.21 23.78 -7.03
N ALA A 105 28.27 23.23 -6.40
CA ALA A 105 29.13 23.98 -5.48
C ALA A 105 29.86 25.13 -6.19
N GLY A 106 29.76 26.33 -5.63
CA GLY A 106 30.45 27.51 -6.14
C GLY A 106 29.82 28.13 -7.40
N ILE A 107 28.73 27.64 -7.92
CA ILE A 107 28.03 28.22 -9.06
C ILE A 107 27.09 29.33 -8.57
N GLN A 108 27.13 30.50 -9.24
CA GLN A 108 26.17 31.59 -8.98
C GLN A 108 24.78 31.16 -9.38
N HIS A 109 23.77 31.48 -8.56
CA HIS A 109 22.38 31.09 -8.74
C HIS A 109 21.44 32.30 -8.81
N LEU A 110 20.20 32.08 -9.24
CA LEU A 110 19.11 33.04 -9.22
C LEU A 110 18.03 32.56 -8.24
N GLU A 111 17.38 33.50 -7.55
CA GLU A 111 16.26 33.25 -6.65
C GLU A 111 14.97 33.87 -7.22
N LEU A 112 13.99 33.04 -7.54
CA LEU A 112 12.72 33.49 -8.12
C LEU A 112 11.66 33.87 -7.07
N PHE A 113 11.83 33.45 -5.82
CA PHE A 113 10.85 33.66 -4.76
C PHE A 113 11.00 34.99 -4.01
N ASP A 114 12.13 35.67 -4.14
CA ASP A 114 12.45 36.89 -3.41
C ASP A 114 12.58 38.13 -4.32
N SER A 115 12.16 38.04 -5.59
CA SER A 115 12.34 39.11 -6.57
C SER A 115 10.98 39.63 -7.08
N ASP A 116 10.86 40.94 -7.22
CA ASP A 116 9.78 41.53 -8.01
C ASP A 116 9.95 41.21 -9.51
N THR A 117 8.86 41.28 -10.27
CA THR A 117 8.84 40.87 -11.70
C THR A 117 9.76 41.68 -12.59
N GLU A 118 10.14 42.92 -12.23
CA GLU A 118 11.06 43.75 -12.99
C GLU A 118 12.54 43.45 -12.69
N GLY A 119 12.89 43.29 -11.41
CA GLY A 119 14.24 42.91 -10.97
C GLY A 119 14.64 41.52 -11.43
N LEU A 120 13.68 40.57 -11.45
CA LEU A 120 13.87 39.22 -11.98
C LEU A 120 14.27 39.21 -13.45
N SER A 121 13.60 40.05 -14.24
CA SER A 121 13.77 40.21 -15.68
C SER A 121 15.18 40.70 -16.04
N GLU A 122 15.69 41.61 -15.26
CA GLU A 122 17.02 42.20 -15.51
C GLU A 122 18.18 41.29 -15.04
N ASN A 123 18.01 40.64 -13.88
CA ASN A 123 19.02 39.73 -13.35
C ASN A 123 19.16 38.47 -14.24
N LEU A 124 18.01 37.94 -14.75
CA LEU A 124 17.98 36.83 -15.68
C LEU A 124 18.72 37.19 -16.99
N SER A 125 18.39 38.32 -17.61
CA SER A 125 19.04 38.77 -18.84
C SER A 125 20.55 38.98 -18.67
N ARG A 126 21.00 39.55 -17.55
CA ARG A 126 22.42 39.68 -17.24
C ARG A 126 23.11 38.31 -17.07
N SER A 127 22.47 37.37 -16.40
CA SER A 127 23.01 36.03 -16.20
C SER A 127 23.13 35.26 -17.50
N LEU A 128 22.09 35.26 -18.36
CA LEU A 128 22.11 34.63 -19.66
C LEU A 128 23.12 35.23 -20.63
N ASN A 129 23.24 36.57 -20.65
CA ASN A 129 24.25 37.25 -21.47
C ASN A 129 25.70 36.89 -21.03
N ARG A 130 25.95 36.71 -19.72
CA ARG A 130 27.27 36.24 -19.22
C ARG A 130 27.56 34.80 -19.67
N LEU A 131 26.52 33.99 -19.86
CA LEU A 131 26.61 32.62 -20.35
C LEU A 131 26.62 32.53 -21.89
N GLY A 132 26.74 33.65 -22.59
CA GLY A 132 26.87 33.73 -24.06
C GLY A 132 25.55 33.60 -24.81
N ILE A 133 24.42 33.70 -24.12
CA ILE A 133 23.07 33.63 -24.71
C ILE A 133 22.55 35.04 -24.92
N LYS A 134 22.38 35.44 -26.17
CA LYS A 134 21.90 36.79 -26.53
C LYS A 134 20.40 36.92 -26.26
N THR A 135 20.01 37.87 -25.42
CA THR A 135 18.59 38.19 -25.15
C THR A 135 18.26 39.52 -25.86
N ASN A 136 17.20 39.56 -26.66
CA ASN A 136 16.71 40.78 -27.28
C ASN A 136 15.95 41.62 -26.24
N TYR A 137 16.56 42.70 -25.79
CA TYR A 137 15.98 43.70 -24.92
C TYR A 137 15.21 44.73 -25.78
N SER A 138 13.96 44.43 -26.14
CA SER A 138 13.06 45.49 -26.60
C SER A 138 12.21 45.92 -25.42
N SER A 139 12.29 47.22 -25.05
CA SER A 139 11.48 47.81 -24.00
C SER A 139 9.99 47.62 -24.30
N ILE A 140 9.39 46.68 -23.63
CA ILE A 140 7.92 46.60 -23.61
C ILE A 140 7.44 47.76 -22.75
N GLN A 141 6.69 48.67 -23.33
CA GLN A 141 6.05 49.80 -22.62
C GLN A 141 5.19 49.23 -21.47
N PRO A 142 5.22 49.85 -20.30
CA PRO A 142 4.52 49.35 -19.13
C PRO A 142 3.01 49.36 -19.37
N ILE A 143 2.35 48.23 -19.22
CA ILE A 143 0.88 48.17 -19.13
C ILE A 143 0.47 49.00 -17.93
N ILE A 144 -0.31 50.04 -18.23
CA ILE A 144 -0.77 51.13 -17.38
C ILE A 144 -1.25 50.64 -16.00
N LYS A 145 -0.55 51.03 -14.95
CA LYS A 145 -1.04 50.95 -13.56
C LYS A 145 -2.31 51.81 -13.43
N PRO A 146 -3.42 51.30 -12.88
CA PRO A 146 -4.56 52.11 -12.59
C PRO A 146 -4.19 53.14 -11.51
N LYS A 147 -4.29 54.44 -11.88
CA LYS A 147 -3.97 55.59 -11.00
C LYS A 147 -4.88 55.57 -9.76
N THR A 148 -4.32 55.40 -8.60
CA THR A 148 -4.92 55.56 -7.26
C THR A 148 -5.29 57.04 -6.95
N LYS A 149 -6.09 57.66 -7.81
CA LYS A 149 -6.61 59.02 -7.55
C LYS A 149 -8.06 59.09 -7.04
N ARG A 150 -8.77 57.96 -6.91
CA ARG A 150 -10.17 57.95 -6.45
C ARG A 150 -10.38 57.65 -4.96
N LEU A 151 -9.38 57.13 -4.24
CA LEU A 151 -9.55 56.80 -2.82
C LEU A 151 -9.53 58.01 -1.91
N ASN A 152 -8.80 59.07 -2.27
CA ASN A 152 -8.75 60.32 -1.50
C ASN A 152 -10.00 61.20 -1.62
N LEU A 153 -10.90 60.97 -2.61
CA LEU A 153 -12.13 61.71 -2.76
C LEU A 153 -13.26 61.17 -1.87
N LEU A 154 -13.24 59.85 -1.59
CA LEU A 154 -14.23 59.21 -0.71
C LEU A 154 -13.98 59.52 0.78
N LEU A 155 -12.71 59.65 1.21
CA LEU A 155 -12.37 60.02 2.59
C LEU A 155 -12.77 61.47 2.93
N LYS A 156 -12.81 62.42 1.95
CA LYS A 156 -13.22 63.78 2.20
C LYS A 156 -14.75 63.95 2.35
N VAL A 157 -15.56 63.01 1.86
CA VAL A 157 -17.01 63.03 1.98
C VAL A 157 -17.46 62.53 3.37
N PHE A 158 -16.67 61.68 4.01
CA PHE A 158 -16.98 61.14 5.35
C PHE A 158 -16.73 62.10 6.51
N LEU A 159 -16.02 63.18 6.31
CA LEU A 159 -15.65 64.14 7.35
C LEU A 159 -16.63 65.33 7.51
N ASN A 160 -17.72 65.41 6.73
CA ASN A 160 -18.67 66.50 6.82
C ASN A 160 -20.03 66.07 7.41
N PRO A 161 -20.39 66.49 8.63
CA PRO A 161 -21.53 65.96 9.39
C PRO A 161 -22.92 66.26 8.78
N ALA A 162 -23.03 67.26 7.92
CA ALA A 162 -24.31 67.66 7.31
C ALA A 162 -24.79 66.78 6.11
N LYS A 163 -23.94 65.86 5.64
CA LYS A 163 -24.23 64.93 4.54
C LYS A 163 -24.35 63.47 4.93
N ARG A 164 -24.20 63.15 6.23
CA ARG A 164 -24.17 61.74 6.72
C ARG A 164 -25.47 60.96 6.45
N ALA A 165 -26.62 61.56 6.59
CA ALA A 165 -27.91 60.86 6.51
C ALA A 165 -28.28 60.42 5.06
N LYS A 166 -27.84 61.16 4.03
CA LYS A 166 -28.09 60.76 2.63
C LYS A 166 -27.04 59.79 2.08
N SER A 167 -25.81 59.78 2.65
CA SER A 167 -24.74 58.86 2.25
C SER A 167 -24.90 57.46 2.85
N ILE A 168 -25.49 57.33 4.04
CA ILE A 168 -25.72 56.03 4.69
C ILE A 168 -26.75 55.19 3.93
N ALA A 169 -27.85 55.82 3.44
CA ALA A 169 -28.84 55.12 2.61
C ALA A 169 -28.27 54.67 1.26
N GLY A 170 -27.39 55.48 0.64
CA GLY A 170 -26.71 55.12 -0.62
C GLY A 170 -25.66 54.00 -0.44
N VAL A 171 -24.91 54.01 0.68
CA VAL A 171 -23.92 52.99 0.99
C VAL A 171 -24.61 51.66 1.36
N LEU A 172 -25.71 51.69 2.12
CA LEU A 172 -26.50 50.49 2.42
C LEU A 172 -27.15 49.89 1.17
N SER A 173 -27.64 50.73 0.23
CA SER A 173 -28.17 50.26 -1.05
C SER A 173 -27.08 49.66 -1.94
N LEU A 174 -25.87 50.24 -1.94
CA LEU A 174 -24.74 49.74 -2.71
C LEU A 174 -24.16 48.42 -2.07
N CYS A 175 -24.13 48.34 -0.74
CA CYS A 175 -23.73 47.11 -0.03
C CYS A 175 -24.75 45.99 -0.23
N PHE A 176 -26.06 46.31 -0.27
CA PHE A 176 -27.11 45.33 -0.57
C PHE A 176 -27.06 44.86 -2.03
N LEU A 177 -26.77 45.75 -2.96
CA LEU A 177 -26.59 45.41 -4.37
C LEU A 177 -25.30 44.58 -4.60
N THR A 178 -24.19 44.89 -3.91
CA THR A 178 -22.96 44.12 -3.97
C THR A 178 -23.10 42.78 -3.24
N PHE A 179 -23.91 42.71 -2.19
CA PHE A 179 -24.26 41.46 -1.51
C PHE A 179 -25.13 40.57 -2.40
N LEU A 180 -26.14 41.14 -3.08
CA LEU A 180 -26.96 40.43 -4.08
C LEU A 180 -26.10 39.95 -5.27
N ILE A 181 -25.24 40.79 -5.81
CA ILE A 181 -24.32 40.42 -6.90
C ILE A 181 -23.32 39.38 -6.40
N GLY A 182 -22.80 39.50 -5.18
CA GLY A 182 -21.92 38.51 -4.55
C GLY A 182 -22.63 37.19 -4.23
N PHE A 183 -23.93 37.24 -3.90
CA PHE A 183 -24.77 36.07 -3.67
C PHE A 183 -25.10 35.31 -4.97
N PHE A 184 -25.36 36.05 -6.05
CA PHE A 184 -25.60 35.48 -7.38
C PHE A 184 -24.30 35.13 -8.16
N LEU A 185 -23.15 35.69 -7.77
CA LEU A 185 -21.83 35.40 -8.31
C LEU A 185 -20.94 34.65 -7.31
N SER A 186 -21.54 33.97 -6.33
CA SER A 186 -20.77 33.18 -5.38
C SER A 186 -20.08 32.02 -6.09
N PRO A 187 -18.84 31.61 -5.67
CA PRO A 187 -18.08 30.59 -6.34
C PRO A 187 -18.73 29.19 -6.42
N GLN A 188 -19.88 29.01 -5.76
CA GLN A 188 -20.63 27.75 -5.83
C GLN A 188 -21.12 27.40 -7.24
N THR A 189 -21.43 28.41 -8.08
CA THR A 189 -21.85 28.18 -9.47
C THR A 189 -20.68 27.90 -10.42
N VAL A 190 -19.48 28.34 -10.07
CA VAL A 190 -18.29 28.12 -10.93
C VAL A 190 -17.74 26.70 -10.78
N PHE A 191 -17.84 26.09 -9.58
CA PHE A 191 -17.38 24.73 -9.37
C PHE A 191 -18.29 23.65 -10.00
N ILE A 192 -19.60 23.84 -9.96
CA ILE A 192 -20.56 22.91 -10.60
C ILE A 192 -20.48 23.04 -12.14
N SER A 193 -20.28 24.23 -12.68
CA SER A 193 -20.13 24.42 -14.13
C SER A 193 -18.78 23.93 -14.68
N GLN A 194 -17.72 23.97 -13.87
CA GLN A 194 -16.42 23.39 -14.28
C GLN A 194 -16.45 21.85 -14.26
N ASN A 195 -17.14 21.22 -13.31
CA ASN A 195 -17.28 19.77 -13.32
C ASN A 195 -18.17 19.28 -14.49
N GLU A 196 -19.27 19.96 -14.80
CA GLU A 196 -20.06 19.63 -15.98
C GLU A 196 -19.33 19.94 -17.30
N ALA A 197 -18.53 20.99 -17.36
CA ALA A 197 -17.71 21.32 -18.52
C ALA A 197 -16.55 20.35 -18.73
N ILE A 198 -15.94 19.82 -17.65
CA ILE A 198 -14.86 18.80 -17.72
C ILE A 198 -15.45 17.47 -18.17
N VAL A 199 -16.61 17.06 -17.66
CA VAL A 199 -17.29 15.82 -18.06
C VAL A 199 -17.75 15.88 -19.53
N SER A 200 -18.09 17.05 -20.06
CA SER A 200 -18.47 17.22 -21.47
C SER A 200 -17.30 17.34 -22.45
N SER A 201 -16.06 17.51 -21.97
CA SER A 201 -14.90 17.77 -22.82
C SER A 201 -14.11 16.52 -23.24
N GLY A 202 -14.44 15.33 -22.73
CA GLY A 202 -13.69 14.08 -23.01
C GLY A 202 -12.27 14.07 -22.42
N VAL A 203 -11.92 15.02 -21.56
CA VAL A 203 -10.58 15.10 -20.96
C VAL A 203 -10.52 14.24 -19.69
N VAL A 204 -9.54 13.35 -19.63
CA VAL A 204 -9.18 12.58 -18.42
C VAL A 204 -8.26 13.43 -17.55
N PHE A 205 -8.54 13.46 -16.26
CA PHE A 205 -7.74 14.21 -15.29
C PHE A 205 -7.31 13.30 -14.14
N SER A 206 -6.02 13.26 -13.84
CA SER A 206 -5.47 12.46 -12.73
C SER A 206 -4.95 13.37 -11.62
N MET A 207 -5.16 12.94 -10.38
CA MET A 207 -4.70 13.64 -9.18
C MET A 207 -4.15 12.61 -8.18
N VAL A 208 -3.05 12.94 -7.51
CA VAL A 208 -2.53 12.18 -6.37
C VAL A 208 -2.73 13.00 -5.12
N GLU A 209 -3.37 12.44 -4.13
CA GLU A 209 -3.50 13.01 -2.79
C GLU A 209 -2.50 12.37 -1.85
N ILE A 210 -1.74 13.20 -1.15
CA ILE A 210 -0.81 12.78 -0.09
C ILE A 210 -1.49 13.06 1.24
N LEU A 211 -1.58 12.03 2.09
CA LEU A 211 -2.20 12.14 3.41
C LEU A 211 -1.29 12.90 4.40
N GLU A 212 -1.88 13.31 5.52
CA GLU A 212 -1.15 13.86 6.67
C GLU A 212 -0.08 12.87 7.14
N SER A 213 1.04 13.37 7.65
CA SER A 213 2.21 12.54 7.97
C SER A 213 2.00 11.51 9.09
N ASP A 214 0.96 11.70 9.91
CA ASP A 214 0.56 10.80 11.00
C ASP A 214 -0.59 9.85 10.61
N LEU A 215 -1.07 9.94 9.35
CA LEU A 215 -2.15 9.13 8.83
C LEU A 215 -1.62 8.18 7.76
N GLU A 216 -1.77 6.88 7.98
CA GLU A 216 -1.31 5.82 7.10
C GLU A 216 -2.48 4.96 6.66
N ILE A 217 -2.58 4.66 5.35
CA ILE A 217 -3.60 3.75 4.83
C ILE A 217 -3.29 2.34 5.34
N SER A 218 -4.28 1.65 5.88
CA SER A 218 -4.14 0.26 6.27
C SER A 218 -4.09 -0.62 5.03
N THR A 219 -2.93 -1.23 4.75
CA THR A 219 -2.72 -2.12 3.59
C THR A 219 -2.76 -3.60 3.96
N VAL A 220 -2.83 -3.91 5.27
CA VAL A 220 -2.81 -5.27 5.82
C VAL A 220 -4.24 -5.70 6.14
N GLN A 221 -5.09 -5.85 5.12
CA GLN A 221 -6.49 -6.24 5.33
C GLN A 221 -6.95 -7.29 4.31
N ASP A 222 -7.91 -8.09 4.72
CA ASP A 222 -8.53 -9.09 3.83
C ASP A 222 -9.46 -8.45 2.78
N GLY A 223 -9.72 -7.15 2.85
CA GLY A 223 -10.55 -6.38 1.93
C GLY A 223 -9.85 -5.16 1.33
N SER A 224 -10.60 -4.38 0.56
CA SER A 224 -10.13 -3.07 0.06
C SER A 224 -10.04 -2.07 1.20
N SER A 225 -9.00 -1.26 1.23
CA SER A 225 -8.83 -0.18 2.22
C SER A 225 -9.49 1.14 1.79
N ILE A 226 -10.03 1.21 0.57
CA ILE A 226 -10.58 2.43 0.01
C ILE A 226 -11.91 2.18 -0.71
N ALA A 227 -12.83 3.13 -0.58
CA ALA A 227 -14.10 3.15 -1.30
C ALA A 227 -14.46 4.56 -1.74
N ILE A 228 -15.06 4.70 -2.92
CA ILE A 228 -15.71 5.93 -3.36
C ILE A 228 -17.22 5.74 -3.39
N SER A 229 -17.98 6.77 -3.00
CA SER A 229 -19.44 6.71 -3.04
C SER A 229 -19.97 6.64 -4.47
N PRO A 230 -21.11 6.00 -4.72
CA PRO A 230 -21.74 5.94 -6.05
C PRO A 230 -21.84 7.30 -6.73
N ASP A 231 -22.22 8.36 -6.00
CA ASP A 231 -22.32 9.72 -6.50
C ASP A 231 -20.95 10.40 -6.75
N GLY A 232 -19.83 9.76 -6.36
CA GLY A 232 -18.47 10.29 -6.51
C GLY A 232 -18.14 11.46 -5.58
N GLN A 233 -18.99 11.78 -4.60
CA GLN A 233 -18.82 12.93 -3.72
C GLN A 233 -18.08 12.62 -2.43
N LYS A 234 -17.94 11.35 -2.07
CA LYS A 234 -17.32 10.93 -0.82
C LYS A 234 -16.32 9.82 -1.08
N VAL A 235 -15.20 9.88 -0.38
CA VAL A 235 -14.21 8.78 -0.33
C VAL A 235 -14.04 8.36 1.10
N ALA A 236 -14.11 7.06 1.35
CA ALA A 236 -13.80 6.45 2.63
C ALA A 236 -12.51 5.66 2.53
N MET A 237 -11.74 5.66 3.60
CA MET A 237 -10.55 4.79 3.73
C MET A 237 -10.46 4.22 5.13
N VAL A 238 -9.82 3.09 5.25
CA VAL A 238 -9.31 2.60 6.51
C VAL A 238 -7.87 3.09 6.67
N ALA A 239 -7.62 3.80 7.74
CA ALA A 239 -6.29 4.32 8.02
C ALA A 239 -5.90 4.18 9.49
N VAL A 240 -4.60 4.09 9.73
CA VAL A 240 -3.99 3.96 11.04
C VAL A 240 -3.46 5.32 11.48
N ARG A 241 -3.82 5.73 12.69
CA ARG A 241 -3.27 6.88 13.39
C ARG A 241 -2.90 6.45 14.82
N ASN A 242 -1.67 6.68 15.22
CA ASN A 242 -1.15 6.26 16.54
C ASN A 242 -1.34 4.75 16.82
N GLY A 243 -1.14 3.90 15.82
CA GLY A 243 -1.28 2.45 15.96
C GLY A 243 -2.71 1.90 15.98
N GLN A 244 -3.73 2.77 15.83
CA GLN A 244 -5.13 2.36 15.84
C GLN A 244 -5.78 2.59 14.47
N SER A 245 -6.34 1.54 13.87
CA SER A 245 -7.08 1.65 12.61
C SER A 245 -8.52 2.10 12.84
N ASN A 246 -8.99 2.98 11.94
CA ASN A 246 -10.36 3.52 11.95
C ASN A 246 -10.79 3.86 10.52
N LEU A 247 -12.10 4.07 10.34
CA LEU A 247 -12.63 4.66 9.13
C LEU A 247 -12.41 6.17 9.11
N TYR A 248 -11.96 6.65 7.97
CA TYR A 248 -11.85 8.08 7.66
C TYR A 248 -12.68 8.39 6.42
N LEU A 249 -13.37 9.53 6.46
CA LEU A 249 -14.22 10.01 5.38
C LEU A 249 -13.76 11.38 4.90
N ARG A 250 -13.68 11.55 3.59
CA ARG A 250 -13.50 12.84 2.93
C ARG A 250 -14.65 13.11 1.98
N GLN A 251 -15.14 14.32 2.01
CA GLN A 251 -16.18 14.80 1.09
C GLN A 251 -15.58 15.75 0.06
N ALA A 252 -16.09 15.72 -1.17
CA ALA A 252 -15.69 16.62 -2.23
C ALA A 252 -15.80 18.10 -1.78
N GLY A 253 -14.77 18.89 -2.08
CA GLY A 253 -14.68 20.28 -1.64
C GLY A 253 -14.14 20.48 -0.20
N ILE A 254 -13.96 19.42 0.58
CA ILE A 254 -13.37 19.48 1.92
C ILE A 254 -11.98 18.83 1.86
N ALA A 255 -10.94 19.57 2.25
CA ALA A 255 -9.56 19.11 2.15
C ALA A 255 -9.13 18.12 3.25
N SER A 256 -9.83 18.11 4.42
CA SER A 256 -9.45 17.30 5.56
C SER A 256 -10.20 15.97 5.60
N TRP A 257 -9.50 14.94 6.07
CA TRP A 257 -10.09 13.64 6.40
C TRP A 257 -10.69 13.68 7.80
N ARG A 258 -11.95 13.27 7.91
CA ARG A 258 -12.68 13.17 9.18
C ARG A 258 -12.71 11.71 9.62
N GLN A 259 -12.19 11.42 10.82
CA GLN A 259 -12.38 10.11 11.45
C GLN A 259 -13.87 9.87 11.76
N ILE A 260 -14.38 8.70 11.43
CA ILE A 260 -15.72 8.26 11.85
C ILE A 260 -15.59 7.65 13.26
N PRO A 261 -16.31 8.18 14.27
CA PRO A 261 -16.19 7.68 15.62
C PRO A 261 -16.71 6.23 15.76
N ASN A 262 -16.19 5.49 16.74
CA ASN A 262 -16.57 4.11 17.07
C ASN A 262 -16.34 3.09 15.93
N THR A 263 -15.33 3.31 15.10
CA THR A 263 -14.95 2.42 13.99
C THR A 263 -13.55 1.82 14.17
N VAL A 264 -13.19 1.51 15.41
CA VAL A 264 -11.92 0.86 15.73
C VAL A 264 -11.85 -0.51 15.10
N ASP A 265 -10.68 -0.85 14.55
CA ASP A 265 -10.41 -2.10 13.83
C ASP A 265 -11.33 -2.32 12.61
N ALA A 266 -11.85 -1.23 12.03
CA ALA A 266 -12.67 -1.30 10.83
C ALA A 266 -11.86 -1.77 9.63
N GLU A 267 -12.51 -2.56 8.77
CA GLU A 267 -11.97 -3.13 7.54
C GLU A 267 -13.00 -3.10 6.42
N ASN A 268 -12.52 -3.16 5.17
CA ASN A 268 -13.31 -3.36 3.97
C ASN A 268 -14.51 -2.40 3.82
N PRO A 269 -14.28 -1.08 3.71
CA PRO A 269 -15.34 -0.09 3.57
C PRO A 269 -16.07 -0.24 2.23
N VAL A 270 -17.40 -0.19 2.26
CA VAL A 270 -18.25 -0.21 1.06
C VAL A 270 -19.41 0.75 1.25
N PHE A 271 -19.60 1.69 0.33
CA PHE A 271 -20.74 2.60 0.37
C PHE A 271 -22.05 1.88 0.00
N SER A 272 -23.14 2.30 0.65
CA SER A 272 -24.49 1.94 0.23
C SER A 272 -24.81 2.55 -1.13
N PHE A 273 -25.75 1.92 -1.84
CA PHE A 273 -26.24 2.39 -3.15
C PHE A 273 -26.66 3.89 -3.17
N ARG A 274 -27.21 4.42 -2.07
CA ARG A 274 -27.62 5.84 -1.96
C ARG A 274 -26.54 6.76 -1.37
N SER A 275 -25.31 6.28 -1.17
CA SER A 275 -24.22 7.07 -0.57
C SER A 275 -24.49 7.59 0.87
N GLU A 276 -25.49 7.02 1.57
CA GLU A 276 -25.95 7.47 2.89
C GLU A 276 -25.30 6.68 4.02
N ARG A 277 -24.86 5.47 3.76
CA ARG A 277 -24.22 4.55 4.73
C ARG A 277 -22.91 4.02 4.21
N LEU A 278 -22.04 3.66 5.15
CA LEU A 278 -20.79 2.96 4.89
C LEU A 278 -20.79 1.64 5.65
N TYR A 279 -20.72 0.52 4.94
CA TYR A 279 -20.55 -0.80 5.51
C TYR A 279 -19.08 -1.05 5.80
N PHE A 280 -18.78 -1.78 6.86
CA PHE A 280 -17.44 -2.17 7.25
C PHE A 280 -17.48 -3.41 8.14
N ASN A 281 -16.38 -4.15 8.17
CA ASN A 281 -16.17 -5.22 9.14
C ASN A 281 -15.42 -4.66 10.37
N ASP A 282 -15.64 -5.33 11.50
CA ASP A 282 -14.74 -5.28 12.66
C ASP A 282 -14.71 -6.67 13.33
N LYS A 283 -14.11 -6.81 14.51
CA LYS A 283 -14.02 -8.07 15.25
C LYS A 283 -15.41 -8.66 15.66
N GLU A 284 -16.45 -7.87 15.64
CA GLU A 284 -17.80 -8.28 16.01
C GLU A 284 -18.70 -8.62 14.81
N GLY A 285 -18.19 -8.48 13.58
CA GLY A 285 -18.88 -8.81 12.34
C GLY A 285 -19.08 -7.62 11.40
N LEU A 286 -20.06 -7.74 10.49
CA LEU A 286 -20.39 -6.69 9.51
C LEU A 286 -21.31 -5.65 10.15
N LYS A 287 -20.93 -4.39 10.01
CA LYS A 287 -21.67 -3.22 10.50
C LYS A 287 -21.91 -2.19 9.39
N ALA A 288 -22.85 -1.29 9.62
CA ALA A 288 -23.09 -0.12 8.79
C ALA A 288 -23.09 1.15 9.65
N VAL A 289 -22.42 2.19 9.23
CA VAL A 289 -22.45 3.50 9.84
C VAL A 289 -23.19 4.49 8.95
N SER A 290 -24.12 5.25 9.52
CA SER A 290 -24.76 6.38 8.86
C SER A 290 -23.78 7.54 8.73
N ILE A 291 -23.67 8.12 7.53
CA ILE A 291 -22.71 9.19 7.24
C ILE A 291 -23.10 10.52 7.88
N ASP A 292 -24.40 10.74 8.04
CA ASP A 292 -24.94 12.01 8.51
C ASP A 292 -24.82 12.16 10.03
N ASP A 293 -25.17 11.11 10.80
CA ASP A 293 -25.25 11.16 12.27
C ASP A 293 -24.27 10.21 12.98
N ASN A 294 -23.48 9.41 12.22
CA ASN A 294 -22.54 8.40 12.70
C ASN A 294 -23.18 7.29 13.56
N THR A 295 -24.49 7.05 13.43
CA THR A 295 -25.13 5.89 14.07
C THR A 295 -24.65 4.61 13.45
N ILE A 296 -24.31 3.61 14.27
CA ILE A 296 -23.81 2.31 13.85
C ILE A 296 -24.91 1.26 14.08
N GLU A 297 -25.17 0.47 13.03
CA GLU A 297 -26.07 -0.66 13.03
C GLU A 297 -25.28 -1.94 12.75
N LYS A 298 -25.49 -2.98 13.56
CA LYS A 298 -24.90 -4.29 13.30
C LYS A 298 -25.78 -5.05 12.29
N ILE A 299 -25.16 -5.53 11.21
CA ILE A 299 -25.85 -6.23 10.12
C ILE A 299 -25.83 -7.74 10.36
N THR A 300 -24.68 -8.30 10.72
CA THR A 300 -24.51 -9.72 11.06
C THR A 300 -23.32 -9.93 11.99
N ASP A 301 -23.28 -11.04 12.74
CA ASP A 301 -22.16 -11.43 13.60
C ASP A 301 -20.96 -11.99 12.82
N GLN A 302 -21.09 -12.17 11.50
CA GLN A 302 -20.02 -12.67 10.64
C GLN A 302 -19.35 -11.52 9.88
N THR A 303 -18.06 -11.61 9.69
CA THR A 303 -17.34 -10.72 8.77
C THR A 303 -17.70 -11.06 7.32
N ALA A 304 -17.71 -10.05 6.44
CA ALA A 304 -18.06 -10.23 5.05
C ALA A 304 -16.86 -9.89 4.12
N ASN A 305 -16.52 -10.82 3.23
CA ASN A 305 -15.57 -10.59 2.13
C ASN A 305 -16.27 -9.93 0.94
N GLY A 306 -16.97 -8.84 1.21
CA GLY A 306 -17.71 -8.02 0.27
C GLY A 306 -19.22 -7.98 0.52
N ILE A 307 -19.76 -6.83 0.22
CA ILE A 307 -21.20 -6.55 0.27
C ILE A 307 -21.62 -5.75 -0.94
N ALA A 308 -22.73 -6.11 -1.54
CA ALA A 308 -23.46 -5.29 -2.51
C ALA A 308 -24.81 -4.89 -1.91
N SER A 309 -25.11 -3.60 -1.90
CA SER A 309 -26.33 -3.05 -1.28
C SER A 309 -27.32 -2.59 -2.33
N GLY A 310 -28.55 -3.09 -2.25
CA GLY A 310 -29.71 -2.61 -2.99
C GLY A 310 -30.70 -1.84 -2.11
N ASP A 311 -31.87 -1.53 -2.65
CA ASP A 311 -32.96 -0.89 -1.91
C ASP A 311 -33.70 -1.95 -1.08
N GLY A 312 -33.51 -1.89 0.23
CA GLY A 312 -34.11 -2.84 1.18
C GLY A 312 -33.44 -4.21 1.28
N PHE A 313 -32.39 -4.51 0.53
CA PHE A 313 -31.64 -5.77 0.61
C PHE A 313 -30.14 -5.60 0.49
N SER A 314 -29.39 -6.67 0.80
CA SER A 314 -27.95 -6.75 0.56
C SER A 314 -27.61 -8.17 0.06
N VAL A 315 -26.58 -8.24 -0.78
CA VAL A 315 -25.91 -9.50 -1.13
C VAL A 315 -24.56 -9.52 -0.43
N ILE A 316 -24.32 -10.52 0.38
CA ILE A 316 -23.12 -10.63 1.23
C ILE A 316 -22.36 -11.93 0.96
N SER A 317 -21.05 -11.86 1.16
CA SER A 317 -20.15 -13.01 1.18
C SER A 317 -19.61 -13.15 2.60
N THR A 318 -19.99 -14.22 3.31
CA THR A 318 -19.68 -14.40 4.75
C THR A 318 -18.46 -15.28 5.01
N GLY A 319 -17.47 -15.28 4.12
CA GLY A 319 -16.19 -15.94 4.37
C GLY A 319 -15.91 -17.15 3.48
N TYR A 320 -14.89 -17.89 3.87
CA TYR A 320 -14.42 -19.07 3.14
C TYR A 320 -15.39 -20.25 3.24
N ALA A 321 -15.36 -21.11 2.22
CA ALA A 321 -16.25 -22.27 2.06
C ALA A 321 -17.74 -21.89 1.97
N THR A 322 -18.06 -20.66 1.56
CA THR A 322 -19.44 -20.18 1.39
C THR A 322 -19.67 -19.55 0.02
N GLY A 323 -20.91 -19.71 -0.48
CA GLY A 323 -21.40 -18.90 -1.60
C GLY A 323 -21.95 -17.56 -1.12
N LEU A 324 -22.58 -16.81 -2.02
CA LEU A 324 -23.25 -15.55 -1.69
C LEU A 324 -24.60 -15.82 -1.00
N SER A 325 -24.96 -14.94 -0.07
CA SER A 325 -26.26 -14.88 0.58
C SER A 325 -26.99 -13.59 0.22
N PHE A 326 -28.30 -13.70 0.00
CA PHE A 326 -29.23 -12.57 -0.12
C PHE A 326 -29.85 -12.30 1.24
N LEU A 327 -29.70 -11.09 1.75
CA LEU A 327 -30.26 -10.64 3.02
C LEU A 327 -31.35 -9.59 2.76
N ASP A 328 -32.62 -9.93 3.07
CA ASP A 328 -33.71 -8.97 3.12
C ASP A 328 -33.62 -8.16 4.42
N ARG A 329 -33.25 -6.89 4.31
CA ARG A 329 -33.05 -6.01 5.47
C ARG A 329 -34.36 -5.54 6.11
N LEU A 330 -35.47 -5.69 5.42
CA LEU A 330 -36.79 -5.29 5.96
C LEU A 330 -37.34 -6.38 6.88
N ASN A 331 -37.11 -7.64 6.54
CA ASN A 331 -37.66 -8.77 7.25
C ASN A 331 -36.60 -9.59 8.01
N GLY A 332 -35.30 -9.29 7.82
CA GLY A 332 -34.19 -10.03 8.41
C GLY A 332 -34.02 -11.46 7.85
N ASN A 333 -34.70 -11.80 6.74
CA ASN A 333 -34.59 -13.11 6.13
C ASN A 333 -33.33 -13.24 5.29
N GLU A 334 -32.55 -14.30 5.51
CA GLU A 334 -31.38 -14.65 4.71
C GLU A 334 -31.70 -15.85 3.81
N LYS A 335 -31.30 -15.79 2.54
CA LYS A 335 -31.41 -16.86 1.55
C LYS A 335 -30.07 -17.06 0.87
N LYS A 336 -29.60 -18.32 0.78
CA LYS A 336 -28.44 -18.68 -0.03
C LYS A 336 -28.70 -18.35 -1.50
N LEU A 337 -27.81 -17.55 -2.10
CA LEU A 337 -27.95 -17.10 -3.48
C LEU A 337 -27.14 -17.98 -4.44
N THR A 338 -25.92 -18.36 -4.06
CA THR A 338 -25.05 -19.21 -4.87
C THR A 338 -24.49 -20.37 -4.06
N THR A 339 -24.11 -21.46 -4.73
CA THR A 339 -23.43 -22.63 -4.15
C THR A 339 -22.10 -22.84 -4.83
N LEU A 340 -21.10 -23.27 -4.07
CA LEU A 340 -19.77 -23.58 -4.59
C LEU A 340 -19.83 -24.87 -5.43
N ASP A 341 -19.04 -24.91 -6.50
CA ASP A 341 -18.78 -26.13 -7.25
C ASP A 341 -17.53 -26.83 -6.67
N ASP A 342 -17.75 -27.90 -5.91
CA ASP A 342 -16.74 -28.75 -5.31
C ASP A 342 -16.57 -30.09 -6.05
N SER A 343 -17.20 -30.25 -7.22
CA SER A 343 -17.25 -31.50 -8.00
C SER A 343 -15.91 -31.93 -8.59
N SER A 344 -14.92 -31.02 -8.74
CA SER A 344 -13.61 -31.34 -9.27
C SER A 344 -12.82 -32.29 -8.35
N SER A 345 -12.17 -33.29 -8.94
CA SER A 345 -11.23 -34.17 -8.24
C SER A 345 -9.90 -33.47 -7.92
N ASP A 346 -9.53 -32.45 -8.72
CA ASP A 346 -8.37 -31.59 -8.47
C ASP A 346 -8.77 -30.49 -7.47
N ARG A 347 -8.03 -30.39 -6.37
CA ARG A 347 -8.24 -29.37 -5.34
C ARG A 347 -8.03 -27.95 -5.87
N GLY A 348 -7.09 -27.75 -6.80
CA GLY A 348 -6.81 -26.46 -7.39
C GLY A 348 -7.97 -25.90 -8.23
N ASP A 349 -8.86 -26.77 -8.73
CA ASP A 349 -9.99 -26.42 -9.57
C ASP A 349 -11.34 -26.38 -8.80
N ARG A 350 -11.34 -26.59 -7.49
CA ARG A 350 -12.55 -26.46 -6.67
C ARG A 350 -12.81 -25.01 -6.32
N GLU A 351 -14.06 -24.61 -6.36
CA GLU A 351 -14.47 -23.33 -5.82
C GLU A 351 -14.32 -23.31 -4.30
N PHE A 352 -13.59 -22.31 -3.84
CA PHE A 352 -13.27 -22.15 -2.43
C PHE A 352 -14.17 -21.12 -1.75
N ALA A 353 -14.57 -20.08 -2.48
CA ALA A 353 -15.49 -19.05 -2.00
C ALA A 353 -16.05 -18.21 -3.15
N HIS A 354 -17.16 -17.50 -2.88
CA HIS A 354 -17.66 -16.45 -3.74
C HIS A 354 -17.47 -15.09 -3.06
N PHE A 355 -16.59 -14.24 -3.61
CA PHE A 355 -16.18 -12.98 -3.00
C PHE A 355 -16.55 -11.76 -3.85
N TRP A 356 -16.49 -10.59 -3.24
CA TRP A 356 -16.54 -9.27 -3.84
C TRP A 356 -17.77 -9.01 -4.71
N PRO A 357 -18.99 -9.26 -4.21
CA PRO A 357 -20.20 -9.02 -5.00
C PRO A 357 -20.35 -7.54 -5.37
N GLN A 358 -20.86 -7.27 -6.57
CA GLN A 358 -21.34 -5.97 -7.01
C GLN A 358 -22.73 -6.13 -7.62
N LEU A 359 -23.70 -5.35 -7.15
CA LEU A 359 -25.03 -5.28 -7.76
C LEU A 359 -24.95 -4.53 -9.10
N MET A 360 -25.55 -5.09 -10.13
CA MET A 360 -25.69 -4.42 -11.43
C MET A 360 -26.73 -3.28 -11.36
N PRO A 361 -26.69 -2.27 -12.26
CA PRO A 361 -27.64 -1.17 -12.26
C PRO A 361 -29.10 -1.57 -12.45
N ASP A 362 -29.34 -2.75 -13.03
CA ASP A 362 -30.68 -3.32 -13.19
C ASP A 362 -31.27 -3.85 -11.88
N ALA A 363 -30.50 -3.88 -10.81
CA ALA A 363 -30.85 -4.43 -9.50
C ALA A 363 -31.36 -5.88 -9.53
N LYS A 364 -31.04 -6.63 -10.59
CA LYS A 364 -31.45 -8.04 -10.79
C LYS A 364 -30.29 -9.00 -10.86
N HIS A 365 -29.10 -8.50 -11.20
CA HIS A 365 -27.92 -9.32 -11.36
C HIS A 365 -26.80 -8.86 -10.43
N VAL A 366 -25.96 -9.80 -10.03
CA VAL A 366 -24.78 -9.59 -9.18
C VAL A 366 -23.57 -10.18 -9.87
N ILE A 367 -22.52 -9.36 -10.04
CA ILE A 367 -21.19 -9.80 -10.47
C ILE A 367 -20.39 -10.15 -9.22
N PHE A 368 -19.63 -11.24 -9.27
CA PHE A 368 -18.80 -11.68 -8.15
C PHE A 368 -17.57 -12.45 -8.63
N THR A 369 -16.61 -12.65 -7.75
CA THR A 369 -15.45 -13.52 -7.99
C THR A 369 -15.75 -14.92 -7.45
N SER A 370 -15.68 -15.92 -8.32
CA SER A 370 -15.60 -17.32 -7.95
C SER A 370 -14.13 -17.64 -7.68
N PHE A 371 -13.80 -17.79 -6.41
CA PHE A 371 -12.43 -17.89 -5.91
C PHE A 371 -12.01 -19.36 -5.85
N LEU A 372 -10.89 -19.68 -6.49
CA LEU A 372 -10.27 -20.99 -6.47
C LEU A 372 -8.99 -20.95 -5.61
N ALA A 373 -8.53 -22.13 -5.19
CA ALA A 373 -7.30 -22.23 -4.40
C ALA A 373 -6.08 -21.63 -5.13
N GLU A 374 -6.02 -21.77 -6.45
CA GLU A 374 -5.09 -21.04 -7.29
C GLU A 374 -5.76 -19.76 -7.79
N LEU A 375 -5.30 -18.61 -7.29
CA LEU A 375 -5.91 -17.29 -7.55
C LEU A 375 -6.01 -16.97 -9.06
N ASP A 376 -5.01 -17.35 -9.84
CA ASP A 376 -4.95 -17.15 -11.28
C ASP A 376 -5.94 -18.02 -12.08
N LYS A 377 -6.54 -19.03 -11.45
CA LYS A 377 -7.62 -19.84 -12.03
C LYS A 377 -9.03 -19.32 -11.67
N SER A 378 -9.12 -18.34 -10.77
CA SER A 378 -10.39 -17.75 -10.35
C SER A 378 -11.12 -17.09 -11.52
N SER A 379 -12.44 -16.92 -11.42
CA SER A 379 -13.23 -16.36 -12.51
C SER A 379 -14.23 -15.31 -12.03
N ILE A 380 -14.57 -14.37 -12.91
CA ILE A 380 -15.67 -13.44 -12.70
C ILE A 380 -16.96 -14.10 -13.21
N LYS A 381 -17.91 -14.23 -12.30
CA LYS A 381 -19.24 -14.79 -12.58
C LYS A 381 -20.32 -13.75 -12.35
N LEU A 382 -21.49 -14.01 -12.93
CA LEU A 382 -22.71 -13.24 -12.71
C LEU A 382 -23.81 -14.21 -12.30
N CYS A 383 -24.64 -13.82 -11.33
CA CYS A 383 -25.87 -14.53 -11.00
C CYS A 383 -27.06 -13.59 -10.91
N SER A 384 -28.27 -14.13 -11.10
CA SER A 384 -29.52 -13.41 -10.82
C SER A 384 -29.82 -13.42 -9.32
N ILE A 385 -30.46 -12.35 -8.79
CA ILE A 385 -30.80 -12.24 -7.35
C ILE A 385 -31.85 -13.23 -6.89
N ASP A 386 -32.60 -13.86 -7.81
CA ASP A 386 -33.52 -14.95 -7.51
C ASP A 386 -32.85 -16.33 -7.47
N GLY A 387 -31.58 -16.41 -7.92
CA GLY A 387 -30.77 -17.63 -7.97
C GLY A 387 -31.08 -18.51 -9.18
N SER A 388 -31.86 -18.06 -10.17
CA SER A 388 -32.27 -18.85 -11.33
C SER A 388 -31.19 -19.01 -12.40
N GLU A 389 -30.24 -18.10 -12.45
CA GLU A 389 -29.18 -18.07 -13.47
C GLU A 389 -27.80 -17.81 -12.84
N GLN A 390 -26.78 -18.53 -13.30
CA GLN A 390 -25.38 -18.26 -13.01
C GLN A 390 -24.55 -18.51 -14.26
N ILE A 391 -23.74 -17.52 -14.68
CA ILE A 391 -22.89 -17.59 -15.86
C ILE A 391 -21.48 -17.13 -15.55
N THR A 392 -20.46 -17.72 -16.20
CA THR A 392 -19.09 -17.24 -16.17
C THR A 392 -18.89 -16.16 -17.22
N LEU A 393 -18.40 -15.00 -16.82
CA LEU A 393 -18.13 -13.87 -17.71
C LEU A 393 -16.68 -13.86 -18.19
N ILE A 394 -15.73 -14.04 -17.26
CA ILE A 394 -14.28 -13.94 -17.51
C ILE A 394 -13.57 -15.03 -16.71
N GLU A 395 -12.78 -15.85 -17.42
CA GLU A 395 -11.86 -16.83 -16.84
C GLU A 395 -10.55 -16.15 -16.41
N ASN A 396 -9.86 -16.72 -15.43
CA ASN A 396 -8.54 -16.26 -14.97
C ASN A 396 -8.57 -14.78 -14.59
N ALA A 397 -9.49 -14.41 -13.68
CA ALA A 397 -9.74 -13.03 -13.29
C ALA A 397 -10.36 -12.94 -11.90
N ILE A 398 -10.03 -11.86 -11.18
CA ILE A 398 -10.54 -11.54 -9.86
C ILE A 398 -11.04 -10.10 -9.77
N PHE A 399 -11.83 -9.81 -8.75
CA PHE A 399 -12.31 -8.48 -8.38
C PHE A 399 -13.01 -7.71 -9.51
N GLY A 400 -13.95 -8.39 -10.20
CA GLY A 400 -14.71 -7.82 -11.31
C GLY A 400 -15.63 -6.68 -10.90
N ARG A 401 -15.66 -5.60 -11.71
CA ARG A 401 -16.55 -4.45 -11.52
C ARG A 401 -17.15 -4.01 -12.85
N TYR A 402 -18.46 -3.82 -12.86
CA TYR A 402 -19.18 -3.23 -13.99
C TYR A 402 -19.19 -1.71 -13.87
N LEU A 403 -19.01 -1.04 -14.99
CA LEU A 403 -19.09 0.40 -15.13
C LEU A 403 -20.32 0.81 -15.96
N ASN A 404 -21.01 1.89 -15.56
CA ASN A 404 -22.14 2.43 -16.31
C ASN A 404 -21.80 2.84 -17.74
N SER A 405 -20.52 2.93 -18.09
CA SER A 405 -20.04 3.15 -19.46
C SER A 405 -20.10 1.91 -20.36
N GLY A 406 -20.63 0.77 -19.89
CA GLY A 406 -20.73 -0.47 -20.66
C GLY A 406 -19.43 -1.26 -20.71
N HIS A 407 -18.63 -1.19 -19.65
CA HIS A 407 -17.37 -1.93 -19.55
C HIS A 407 -17.36 -2.79 -18.29
N LEU A 408 -16.69 -3.93 -18.38
CA LEU A 408 -16.31 -4.76 -17.25
C LEU A 408 -14.81 -4.55 -17.01
N VAL A 409 -14.43 -4.26 -15.77
CA VAL A 409 -13.02 -4.15 -15.35
C VAL A 409 -12.74 -5.19 -14.27
N PHE A 410 -11.52 -5.72 -14.25
CA PHE A 410 -11.12 -6.81 -13.37
C PHE A 410 -9.59 -6.90 -13.29
N ILE A 411 -9.07 -7.57 -12.29
CA ILE A 411 -7.63 -7.84 -12.15
C ILE A 411 -7.28 -9.17 -12.82
N ARG A 412 -6.20 -9.15 -13.61
CA ARG A 412 -5.54 -10.31 -14.18
C ARG A 412 -4.04 -10.05 -14.26
N ASP A 413 -3.21 -10.98 -13.75
CA ASP A 413 -1.74 -10.85 -13.75
C ASP A 413 -1.30 -9.44 -13.27
N ASP A 414 -1.87 -8.97 -12.15
CA ASP A 414 -1.64 -7.67 -11.46
C ASP A 414 -2.01 -6.42 -12.24
N ASN A 415 -2.60 -6.60 -13.40
CA ASN A 415 -3.08 -5.49 -14.20
C ASN A 415 -4.58 -5.34 -14.06
N LEU A 416 -5.04 -4.09 -13.97
CA LEU A 416 -6.44 -3.78 -14.18
C LEU A 416 -6.74 -3.87 -15.67
N MET A 417 -7.57 -4.84 -16.02
CA MET A 417 -8.03 -5.11 -17.38
C MET A 417 -9.37 -4.44 -17.60
N ALA A 418 -9.68 -4.09 -18.84
CA ALA A 418 -11.02 -3.66 -19.23
C ALA A 418 -11.48 -4.39 -20.51
N VAL A 419 -12.78 -4.59 -20.60
CA VAL A 419 -13.43 -5.14 -21.81
C VAL A 419 -14.82 -4.56 -21.95
N ALA A 420 -15.32 -4.39 -23.16
CA ALA A 420 -16.68 -3.98 -23.41
C ALA A 420 -17.67 -5.08 -22.97
N PHE A 421 -18.79 -4.67 -22.36
CA PHE A 421 -19.81 -5.56 -21.84
C PHE A 421 -21.20 -5.07 -22.18
N ASP A 422 -22.01 -5.92 -22.81
CA ASP A 422 -23.41 -5.65 -23.09
C ASP A 422 -24.27 -6.13 -21.92
N SER A 423 -24.75 -5.20 -21.12
CA SER A 423 -25.59 -5.48 -19.95
C SER A 423 -27.00 -5.99 -20.31
N THR A 424 -27.43 -5.86 -21.58
CA THR A 424 -28.73 -6.36 -22.02
C THR A 424 -28.66 -7.85 -22.37
N SER A 425 -27.63 -8.27 -23.09
CA SER A 425 -27.40 -9.67 -23.45
C SER A 425 -26.51 -10.42 -22.44
N LEU A 426 -25.99 -9.73 -21.42
CA LEU A 426 -25.06 -10.24 -20.40
C LEU A 426 -23.80 -10.86 -21.00
N LYS A 427 -23.27 -10.25 -22.07
CA LYS A 427 -22.12 -10.79 -22.80
C LYS A 427 -20.93 -9.83 -22.83
N VAL A 428 -19.76 -10.44 -22.69
CA VAL A 428 -18.47 -9.77 -22.93
C VAL A 428 -18.26 -9.60 -24.42
N LEU A 429 -17.85 -8.40 -24.85
CA LEU A 429 -17.64 -8.04 -26.26
C LEU A 429 -16.14 -7.76 -26.52
N GLY A 430 -15.51 -8.57 -27.35
CA GLY A 430 -14.09 -8.42 -27.70
C GLY A 430 -13.12 -9.07 -26.71
N THR A 431 -11.86 -8.65 -26.77
CA THR A 431 -10.76 -9.16 -25.92
C THR A 431 -10.40 -8.16 -24.83
N PRO A 432 -10.21 -8.58 -23.58
CA PRO A 432 -9.72 -7.71 -22.52
C PRO A 432 -8.35 -7.08 -22.85
N LYS A 433 -8.17 -5.81 -22.54
CA LYS A 433 -6.89 -5.09 -22.64
C LYS A 433 -6.49 -4.51 -21.30
N PRO A 434 -5.18 -4.42 -20.98
CA PRO A 434 -4.71 -3.75 -19.77
C PRO A 434 -4.98 -2.24 -19.87
N VAL A 435 -5.53 -1.67 -18.79
CA VAL A 435 -5.86 -0.23 -18.72
C VAL A 435 -5.12 0.51 -17.62
N LEU A 436 -4.69 -0.22 -16.58
CA LEU A 436 -3.88 0.33 -15.49
C LEU A 436 -3.04 -0.79 -14.87
N ASP A 437 -1.83 -0.49 -14.52
CA ASP A 437 -0.89 -1.35 -13.81
C ASP A 437 -0.68 -0.90 -12.36
N ASP A 438 0.09 -1.69 -11.59
CA ASP A 438 0.57 -1.29 -10.26
C ASP A 438 -0.56 -1.00 -9.25
N ILE A 439 -1.67 -1.76 -9.29
CA ILE A 439 -2.74 -1.67 -8.27
C ILE A 439 -2.42 -2.63 -7.13
N LEU A 440 -2.57 -2.14 -5.88
CA LEU A 440 -2.43 -2.98 -4.70
C LEU A 440 -3.51 -4.06 -4.67
N VAL A 441 -3.08 -5.32 -4.70
CA VAL A 441 -3.92 -6.53 -4.63
C VAL A 441 -3.53 -7.35 -3.42
N ASN A 442 -4.50 -7.86 -2.67
CA ASN A 442 -4.25 -8.83 -1.62
C ASN A 442 -4.19 -10.24 -2.23
N PRO A 443 -3.05 -10.94 -2.19
CA PRO A 443 -2.90 -12.24 -2.83
C PRO A 443 -3.70 -13.36 -2.15
N LYS A 444 -4.16 -13.17 -0.90
CA LYS A 444 -4.92 -14.18 -0.14
C LYS A 444 -6.41 -14.17 -0.48
N THR A 445 -6.98 -13.00 -0.69
CA THR A 445 -8.43 -12.82 -0.89
C THR A 445 -8.78 -12.32 -2.28
N GLY A 446 -7.78 -11.95 -3.07
CA GLY A 446 -7.99 -11.32 -4.38
C GLY A 446 -8.69 -9.96 -4.28
N SER A 447 -8.75 -9.34 -3.09
CA SER A 447 -9.25 -7.97 -2.97
C SER A 447 -8.28 -7.00 -3.61
N SER A 448 -8.81 -5.91 -4.16
CA SER A 448 -7.99 -4.91 -4.82
C SER A 448 -8.32 -3.52 -4.30
N CYS A 449 -7.30 -2.72 -4.04
CA CYS A 449 -7.47 -1.38 -3.51
C CYS A 449 -7.80 -0.37 -4.62
N PHE A 450 -8.94 -0.59 -5.30
CA PHE A 450 -9.56 0.39 -6.18
C PHE A 450 -11.08 0.42 -6.01
N SER A 451 -11.66 1.56 -6.28
CA SER A 451 -13.11 1.76 -6.26
C SER A 451 -13.52 2.77 -7.32
N ILE A 452 -14.69 2.60 -7.90
CA ILE A 452 -15.16 3.42 -9.02
C ILE A 452 -16.58 3.89 -8.74
N SER A 453 -16.81 5.20 -8.91
CA SER A 453 -18.12 5.79 -8.78
C SER A 453 -18.96 5.63 -10.05
N GLU A 454 -20.28 5.82 -9.96
CA GLU A 454 -21.18 5.76 -11.11
C GLU A 454 -20.92 6.87 -12.14
N ASN A 455 -20.35 8.01 -11.71
CA ASN A 455 -19.94 9.09 -12.59
C ASN A 455 -18.57 8.88 -13.25
N GLY A 456 -17.92 7.72 -13.03
CA GLY A 456 -16.68 7.34 -13.69
C GLY A 456 -15.42 7.89 -13.04
N THR A 457 -15.44 8.25 -11.76
CA THR A 457 -14.23 8.56 -11.01
C THR A 457 -13.64 7.28 -10.45
N LEU A 458 -12.39 6.97 -10.80
CA LEU A 458 -11.60 5.89 -10.22
C LEU A 458 -10.78 6.44 -9.05
N VAL A 459 -10.77 5.73 -7.93
CA VAL A 459 -9.80 5.91 -6.83
C VAL A 459 -9.05 4.60 -6.62
N TYR A 460 -7.72 4.69 -6.40
CA TYR A 460 -6.91 3.49 -6.20
C TYR A 460 -5.63 3.78 -5.43
N ILE A 461 -5.05 2.72 -4.88
CA ILE A 461 -3.76 2.71 -4.20
C ILE A 461 -2.79 1.91 -5.07
N LYS A 462 -1.62 2.49 -5.35
CA LYS A 462 -0.55 1.78 -6.07
C LYS A 462 0.18 0.82 -5.14
N ASP A 463 0.52 -0.36 -5.64
CA ASP A 463 1.33 -1.30 -4.90
C ASP A 463 2.74 -0.77 -4.62
N SER A 464 3.38 -0.19 -5.62
CA SER A 464 4.71 0.43 -5.48
C SER A 464 4.75 1.62 -4.49
N GLU A 465 3.61 2.26 -4.22
CA GLU A 465 3.48 3.38 -3.28
C GLU A 465 2.93 2.95 -1.91
N SER A 466 2.49 1.69 -1.77
CA SER A 466 1.93 1.11 -0.54
C SER A 466 2.95 0.33 0.26
N ALA A 467 4.09 0.04 -0.33
CA ALA A 467 5.08 -0.85 0.22
C ALA A 467 5.75 -0.27 1.45
N ARG A 468 5.55 -0.90 2.60
CA ARG A 468 6.46 -0.75 3.72
C ARG A 468 7.78 -1.42 3.35
N LEU A 469 8.83 -0.63 3.24
CA LEU A 469 10.18 -1.13 3.03
C LEU A 469 10.89 -1.28 4.36
N TYR A 470 11.68 -2.32 4.48
CA TYR A 470 12.44 -2.61 5.68
C TYR A 470 13.93 -2.70 5.36
N ASN A 471 14.75 -2.29 6.32
CA ASN A 471 16.16 -2.62 6.37
C ASN A 471 16.36 -3.85 7.28
N LEU A 472 17.32 -4.70 6.92
CA LEU A 472 17.86 -5.71 7.84
C LEU A 472 18.91 -5.04 8.73
N VAL A 473 18.76 -5.16 10.04
CA VAL A 473 19.59 -4.46 11.04
C VAL A 473 20.06 -5.44 12.11
N TRP A 474 21.36 -5.42 12.41
CA TRP A 474 21.87 -6.00 13.64
C TRP A 474 21.65 -5.05 14.79
N VAL A 475 21.05 -5.53 15.87
CA VAL A 475 20.92 -4.83 17.15
C VAL A 475 21.74 -5.57 18.20
N HIS A 476 22.73 -4.92 18.77
CA HIS A 476 23.55 -5.45 19.85
C HIS A 476 22.82 -5.45 21.19
N ARG A 477 23.32 -6.25 22.17
CA ARG A 477 22.69 -6.30 23.50
C ARG A 477 22.64 -4.95 24.23
N ASP A 478 23.48 -4.00 23.85
CA ASP A 478 23.49 -2.62 24.38
C ASP A 478 22.55 -1.67 23.61
N GLY A 479 21.78 -2.19 22.64
CA GLY A 479 20.85 -1.44 21.80
C GLY A 479 21.51 -0.70 20.63
N THR A 480 22.83 -0.84 20.41
CA THR A 480 23.48 -0.24 19.23
C THR A 480 23.09 -0.97 17.96
N GLU A 481 22.87 -0.21 16.88
CA GLU A 481 22.36 -0.70 15.60
C GLU A 481 23.40 -0.64 14.49
N GLU A 482 23.46 -1.68 13.67
CA GLU A 482 24.27 -1.77 12.46
C GLU A 482 23.37 -2.17 11.29
N ILE A 483 23.11 -1.24 10.35
CA ILE A 483 22.31 -1.53 9.15
C ILE A 483 23.15 -2.39 8.20
N LEU A 484 22.60 -3.51 7.78
CA LEU A 484 23.24 -4.36 6.78
C LEU A 484 23.25 -3.69 5.40
N PRO A 485 24.26 -3.94 4.55
CA PRO A 485 24.41 -3.31 3.25
C PRO A 485 23.47 -3.91 2.18
N PHE A 486 22.20 -4.05 2.54
CA PHE A 486 21.15 -4.47 1.63
C PHE A 486 20.31 -3.28 1.18
N GLU A 487 19.72 -3.40 0.00
CA GLU A 487 18.64 -2.50 -0.38
C GLU A 487 17.42 -2.75 0.52
N ALA A 488 16.70 -1.67 0.84
CA ALA A 488 15.45 -1.80 1.56
C ALA A 488 14.41 -2.46 0.66
N GLU A 489 13.82 -3.54 1.12
CA GLU A 489 12.82 -4.31 0.37
C GLU A 489 11.62 -4.67 1.26
N LYS A 490 10.59 -5.29 0.68
CA LYS A 490 9.45 -5.86 1.42
C LYS A 490 9.85 -7.19 2.06
N TYR A 491 10.79 -7.17 3.01
CA TYR A 491 11.18 -8.39 3.73
C TYR A 491 10.01 -8.90 4.57
N PHE A 492 9.76 -10.20 4.50
CA PHE A 492 8.64 -10.84 5.20
C PHE A 492 9.10 -11.72 6.36
N SER A 493 10.02 -12.65 6.14
CA SER A 493 10.60 -13.53 7.15
C SER A 493 12.06 -13.82 6.84
N PHE A 494 12.84 -14.24 7.83
CA PHE A 494 14.26 -14.52 7.66
C PHE A 494 14.79 -15.48 8.70
N ASP A 495 15.89 -16.18 8.35
CA ASP A 495 16.65 -17.03 9.25
C ASP A 495 18.14 -17.03 8.93
N LEU A 496 18.99 -17.14 9.95
CA LEU A 496 20.43 -17.19 9.85
C LEU A 496 20.92 -18.64 9.76
N SER A 497 21.93 -18.91 8.93
CA SER A 497 22.62 -20.18 8.96
C SER A 497 23.30 -20.42 10.33
N PRO A 498 23.44 -21.67 10.75
CA PRO A 498 24.03 -22.01 12.07
C PRO A 498 25.42 -21.40 12.32
N ASP A 499 26.19 -21.14 11.25
CA ASP A 499 27.51 -20.49 11.34
C ASP A 499 27.46 -18.97 11.20
N ASN A 500 26.25 -18.37 10.99
CA ASN A 500 25.99 -16.95 10.73
C ASN A 500 26.64 -16.38 9.45
N LYS A 501 27.09 -17.23 8.52
CA LYS A 501 27.70 -16.76 7.26
C LYS A 501 26.68 -16.58 6.14
N LYS A 502 25.49 -17.14 6.27
CA LYS A 502 24.42 -17.02 5.27
C LYS A 502 23.12 -16.57 5.91
N LEU A 503 22.32 -15.88 5.12
CA LEU A 503 20.97 -15.49 5.45
C LEU A 503 20.01 -16.12 4.44
N ALA A 504 18.93 -16.72 4.92
CA ALA A 504 17.76 -17.03 4.11
C ALA A 504 16.66 -16.04 4.45
N TYR A 505 15.96 -15.49 3.45
CA TYR A 505 14.94 -14.51 3.67
C TYR A 505 13.87 -14.55 2.59
N THR A 506 12.68 -14.12 2.96
CA THR A 506 11.54 -13.99 2.07
C THR A 506 11.39 -12.54 1.64
N VAL A 507 11.20 -12.32 0.35
CA VAL A 507 10.81 -11.01 -0.22
C VAL A 507 9.40 -11.13 -0.77
N ASP A 508 8.55 -10.20 -0.39
CA ASP A 508 7.19 -10.07 -0.90
C ASP A 508 7.20 -9.20 -2.17
N ASN A 509 6.91 -9.81 -3.31
CA ASN A 509 6.86 -9.15 -4.62
C ASN A 509 5.40 -8.86 -5.06
N SER A 510 4.51 -8.59 -4.10
CA SER A 510 3.10 -8.22 -4.30
C SER A 510 2.19 -9.37 -4.76
N ASN A 511 2.68 -10.31 -5.55
CA ASN A 511 1.91 -11.46 -6.06
C ASN A 511 2.48 -12.78 -5.64
N ASN A 512 3.70 -12.75 -5.14
CA ASN A 512 4.42 -13.96 -4.83
C ASN A 512 5.49 -13.67 -3.79
N GLN A 513 5.58 -14.54 -2.82
CA GLN A 513 6.66 -14.52 -1.84
C GLN A 513 7.71 -15.54 -2.28
N ASP A 514 8.96 -15.07 -2.41
CA ASP A 514 10.07 -15.91 -2.79
C ASP A 514 11.16 -15.93 -1.75
N ILE A 515 11.80 -17.10 -1.65
CA ILE A 515 12.95 -17.29 -0.76
C ILE A 515 14.22 -16.96 -1.52
N TRP A 516 15.04 -16.16 -0.89
CA TRP A 516 16.38 -15.78 -1.31
C TRP A 516 17.41 -16.22 -0.28
N SER A 517 18.62 -16.42 -0.73
CA SER A 517 19.79 -16.57 0.16
C SER A 517 20.81 -15.49 -0.12
N TYR A 518 21.52 -15.10 0.91
CA TYR A 518 22.68 -14.20 0.82
C TYR A 518 23.86 -14.79 1.60
N ASP A 519 25.02 -14.75 1.01
CA ASP A 519 26.26 -15.20 1.62
C ASP A 519 27.07 -13.97 2.05
N PHE A 520 27.26 -13.79 3.36
CA PHE A 520 27.97 -12.64 3.93
C PHE A 520 29.45 -12.58 3.59
N VAL A 521 30.06 -13.74 3.23
CA VAL A 521 31.48 -13.83 2.91
C VAL A 521 31.72 -13.45 1.46
N THR A 522 30.89 -13.94 0.55
CA THR A 522 31.05 -13.72 -0.90
C THR A 522 30.24 -12.55 -1.44
N GLY A 523 29.26 -12.08 -0.70
CA GLY A 523 28.32 -11.04 -1.14
C GLY A 523 27.31 -11.53 -2.19
N ILE A 524 27.19 -12.84 -2.41
CA ILE A 524 26.31 -13.40 -3.45
C ILE A 524 24.87 -13.48 -2.94
N LYS A 525 23.95 -12.84 -3.67
CA LYS A 525 22.49 -12.95 -3.51
C LYS A 525 21.97 -13.98 -4.52
N LYS A 526 21.18 -14.95 -4.09
CA LYS A 526 20.59 -15.98 -4.95
C LYS A 526 19.12 -16.20 -4.61
N ARG A 527 18.23 -16.16 -5.61
CA ARG A 527 16.85 -16.60 -5.48
C ARG A 527 16.77 -18.10 -5.50
N LEU A 528 16.11 -18.71 -4.52
CA LEU A 528 16.02 -20.16 -4.34
C LEU A 528 14.72 -20.74 -4.89
N THR A 529 13.62 -19.99 -4.84
CA THR A 529 12.32 -20.45 -5.32
C THR A 529 11.89 -19.66 -6.55
N HIS A 530 11.22 -20.32 -7.50
CA HIS A 530 10.89 -19.75 -8.83
C HIS A 530 9.49 -20.11 -9.33
N LYS A 531 8.63 -20.70 -8.47
CA LYS A 531 7.28 -21.12 -8.88
C LYS A 531 6.28 -19.97 -8.71
N LYS A 532 5.09 -20.12 -9.28
CA LYS A 532 3.99 -19.17 -9.13
C LYS A 532 3.36 -19.16 -7.72
N SER A 533 3.60 -20.19 -6.90
CA SER A 533 3.15 -20.28 -5.52
C SER A 533 4.04 -19.47 -4.59
N SER A 534 3.47 -18.93 -3.52
CA SER A 534 4.24 -18.23 -2.47
C SER A 534 5.08 -19.20 -1.66
N HIS A 535 6.28 -18.78 -1.29
CA HIS A 535 7.22 -19.53 -0.48
C HIS A 535 7.77 -18.63 0.61
N PHE A 536 7.60 -19.03 1.88
CA PHE A 536 7.94 -18.18 3.02
C PHE A 536 8.43 -19.00 4.22
N ASP A 537 8.78 -18.33 5.31
CA ASP A 537 9.29 -18.91 6.56
C ASP A 537 10.47 -19.85 6.36
N PRO A 538 11.58 -19.37 5.76
CA PRO A 538 12.78 -20.18 5.63
C PRO A 538 13.39 -20.47 7.01
N PHE A 539 13.86 -21.70 7.21
CA PHE A 539 14.57 -22.14 8.41
C PHE A 539 15.75 -23.03 8.02
N TRP A 540 16.96 -22.69 8.46
CA TRP A 540 18.14 -23.47 8.15
C TRP A 540 18.19 -24.81 8.90
N PHE A 541 18.56 -25.88 8.18
CA PHE A 541 19.05 -27.10 8.85
C PHE A 541 20.45 -26.86 9.37
N ASN A 542 20.82 -27.63 10.41
CA ASN A 542 22.17 -27.54 11.00
C ASN A 542 23.28 -28.10 10.09
N ASP A 543 22.91 -28.73 8.97
CA ASP A 543 23.83 -29.18 7.91
C ASP A 543 24.41 -28.01 7.08
N GLU A 544 23.93 -26.78 7.29
CA GLU A 544 24.32 -25.56 6.57
C GLU A 544 24.14 -25.64 5.03
N ASN A 545 23.52 -26.73 4.54
CA ASN A 545 23.34 -27.05 3.12
C ASN A 545 21.88 -27.22 2.73
N SER A 546 20.95 -27.05 3.66
CA SER A 546 19.53 -27.21 3.40
C SER A 546 18.69 -26.15 4.12
N ILE A 547 17.55 -25.79 3.53
CA ILE A 547 16.55 -24.90 4.11
C ILE A 547 15.20 -25.59 4.12
N LEU A 548 14.53 -25.59 5.27
CA LEU A 548 13.09 -25.86 5.40
C LEU A 548 12.32 -24.59 5.07
N TYR A 549 11.19 -24.69 4.39
CA TYR A 549 10.35 -23.56 4.13
C TYR A 549 8.88 -23.98 3.95
N VAL A 550 7.99 -23.01 4.05
CA VAL A 550 6.55 -23.16 3.77
C VAL A 550 6.28 -22.85 2.31
N SER A 551 5.48 -23.67 1.64
CA SER A 551 4.98 -23.41 0.28
C SER A 551 3.46 -23.36 0.29
N ASP A 552 2.92 -22.31 -0.35
CA ASP A 552 1.48 -22.12 -0.56
C ASP A 552 1.00 -22.98 -1.74
N THR A 553 0.92 -24.28 -1.51
CA THR A 553 0.44 -25.27 -2.49
C THR A 553 -0.97 -25.75 -2.20
N ALA A 554 -1.68 -25.05 -1.29
CA ALA A 554 -3.03 -25.31 -0.79
C ALA A 554 -3.32 -26.79 -0.45
N PRO A 555 -3.12 -27.26 0.79
CA PRO A 555 -2.74 -26.50 1.99
C PRO A 555 -1.25 -26.11 2.02
N PHE A 556 -0.90 -25.19 2.93
CA PHE A 556 0.49 -24.83 3.18
C PHE A 556 1.26 -26.05 3.68
N ASP A 557 2.28 -26.44 2.93
CA ASP A 557 3.09 -27.61 3.20
C ASP A 557 4.54 -27.25 3.45
N LEU A 558 5.26 -28.15 4.15
CA LEU A 558 6.68 -27.98 4.43
C LEU A 558 7.53 -28.62 3.33
N PHE A 559 8.45 -27.85 2.77
CA PHE A 559 9.40 -28.26 1.73
C PHE A 559 10.83 -28.13 2.22
N LYS A 560 11.72 -28.97 1.69
CA LYS A 560 13.16 -28.86 1.88
C LYS A 560 13.82 -28.44 0.58
N TYR A 561 14.58 -27.35 0.59
CA TYR A 561 15.50 -26.95 -0.48
C TYR A 561 16.89 -27.46 -0.14
N ASP A 562 17.56 -28.06 -1.10
CA ASP A 562 18.93 -28.57 -0.97
C ASP A 562 19.86 -27.78 -1.91
N PHE A 563 20.96 -27.24 -1.38
CA PHE A 563 21.87 -26.37 -2.14
C PHE A 563 22.75 -27.12 -3.12
N ASP A 564 23.06 -28.40 -2.87
CA ASP A 564 23.89 -29.22 -3.78
C ASP A 564 23.11 -29.61 -5.03
N SER A 565 21.91 -30.11 -4.86
CA SER A 565 21.02 -30.47 -5.98
C SER A 565 20.29 -29.28 -6.58
N GLN A 566 20.28 -28.12 -5.91
CA GLN A 566 19.52 -26.90 -6.24
C GLN A 566 18.04 -27.19 -6.51
N SER A 567 17.44 -28.07 -5.73
CA SER A 567 16.07 -28.52 -5.91
C SER A 567 15.30 -28.55 -4.60
N SER A 568 13.97 -28.46 -4.72
CA SER A 568 13.04 -28.54 -3.60
C SER A 568 12.25 -29.84 -3.65
N ILE A 569 12.10 -30.48 -2.51
CA ILE A 569 11.26 -31.67 -2.34
C ILE A 569 10.24 -31.44 -1.22
N PRO A 570 9.01 -31.97 -1.33
CA PRO A 570 8.05 -31.93 -0.23
C PRO A 570 8.59 -32.76 0.94
N LEU A 571 8.59 -32.14 2.13
CA LEU A 571 9.04 -32.80 3.35
C LEU A 571 7.89 -33.33 4.18
N LEU A 572 6.85 -32.54 4.37
CA LEU A 572 5.63 -32.89 5.10
C LEU A 572 4.41 -32.29 4.39
N THR A 573 3.53 -33.18 3.92
CA THR A 573 2.27 -32.83 3.27
C THR A 573 1.11 -33.41 4.05
N THR A 574 0.11 -32.60 4.42
CA THR A 574 -1.11 -33.04 5.09
C THR A 574 -2.31 -32.22 4.58
N GLU A 575 -3.49 -32.44 5.11
CA GLU A 575 -4.70 -31.73 4.72
C GLU A 575 -4.88 -30.36 5.37
N LYS A 576 -3.96 -29.95 6.26
CA LYS A 576 -4.07 -28.71 7.02
C LYS A 576 -2.85 -27.80 6.79
N ASP A 577 -3.04 -26.50 6.94
CA ASP A 577 -1.98 -25.50 6.78
C ASP A 577 -0.92 -25.61 7.87
N LYS A 578 0.35 -25.53 7.48
CA LYS A 578 1.51 -25.60 8.37
C LYS A 578 2.34 -24.33 8.19
N THR A 579 2.64 -23.68 9.30
CA THR A 579 3.41 -22.43 9.31
C THR A 579 4.46 -22.45 10.45
N ARG A 580 5.37 -21.48 10.43
CA ARG A 580 6.35 -21.21 11.52
C ARG A 580 7.14 -22.44 11.96
N PRO A 581 7.85 -23.11 11.05
CA PRO A 581 8.62 -24.30 11.44
C PRO A 581 9.84 -23.94 12.28
N SER A 582 10.25 -24.87 13.16
CA SER A 582 11.53 -24.84 13.89
C SER A 582 12.08 -26.26 14.00
N ILE A 583 13.39 -26.43 13.90
CA ILE A 583 14.07 -27.74 13.81
C ILE A 583 15.06 -27.88 14.95
N SER A 584 15.17 -29.09 15.54
CA SER A 584 16.28 -29.44 16.44
C SER A 584 17.62 -29.54 15.71
N ASP A 585 18.75 -29.30 16.39
CA ASP A 585 20.07 -29.26 15.77
C ASP A 585 20.46 -30.57 15.07
N ASP A 586 19.99 -31.70 15.60
CA ASP A 586 20.24 -33.03 15.01
C ASP A 586 19.25 -33.38 13.87
N GLY A 587 18.30 -32.50 13.57
CA GLY A 587 17.26 -32.70 12.56
C GLY A 587 16.22 -33.77 12.90
N SER A 588 16.23 -34.29 14.14
CA SER A 588 15.34 -35.37 14.57
C SER A 588 13.89 -34.90 14.72
N TYR A 589 13.69 -33.66 15.07
CA TYR A 589 12.36 -33.09 15.35
C TYR A 589 12.12 -31.78 14.62
N ILE A 590 10.91 -31.64 14.09
CA ILE A 590 10.39 -30.39 13.53
C ILE A 590 9.14 -30.03 14.30
N VAL A 591 9.07 -28.83 14.88
CA VAL A 591 7.82 -28.26 15.40
C VAL A 591 7.25 -27.28 14.40
N PHE A 592 5.93 -27.19 14.31
CA PHE A 592 5.22 -26.28 13.43
C PHE A 592 3.89 -25.89 14.06
N VAL A 593 3.30 -24.83 13.55
CA VAL A 593 1.95 -24.38 13.87
C VAL A 593 1.01 -24.86 12.79
N GLU A 594 -0.10 -25.50 13.20
CA GLU A 594 -1.18 -25.95 12.34
C GLU A 594 -2.37 -25.00 12.46
N ILE A 595 -2.90 -24.57 11.32
CA ILE A 595 -4.10 -23.72 11.23
C ILE A 595 -5.23 -24.59 10.67
N PRO A 596 -6.36 -24.76 11.39
CA PRO A 596 -7.49 -25.53 10.89
C PRO A 596 -8.20 -24.80 9.75
N PRO A 597 -8.64 -25.49 8.69
CA PRO A 597 -9.34 -24.89 7.58
C PRO A 597 -10.67 -24.29 8.01
N GLY A 598 -10.97 -23.07 7.57
CA GLY A 598 -12.26 -22.39 7.77
C GLY A 598 -12.47 -21.79 9.16
N ALA A 599 -11.45 -21.69 10.00
CA ALA A 599 -11.57 -21.06 11.31
C ALA A 599 -11.71 -19.54 11.14
N SER A 600 -12.88 -19.00 11.42
CA SER A 600 -13.17 -17.56 11.46
C SER A 600 -12.51 -16.83 12.65
N GLN A 601 -11.99 -17.56 13.61
CA GLN A 601 -11.03 -17.12 14.63
C GLN A 601 -9.83 -18.03 14.51
N GLN A 602 -8.66 -17.44 14.34
CA GLN A 602 -7.39 -18.15 14.15
C GLN A 602 -7.05 -18.96 15.40
N LYS A 603 -7.62 -20.16 15.50
CA LYS A 603 -7.17 -21.15 16.46
C LYS A 603 -5.92 -21.80 15.87
N GLU A 604 -4.79 -21.51 16.45
CA GLU A 604 -3.54 -22.10 16.08
C GLU A 604 -3.18 -23.21 17.09
N ASP A 605 -2.68 -24.32 16.62
CA ASP A 605 -2.26 -25.47 17.46
C ASP A 605 -0.79 -25.84 17.16
N VAL A 606 -0.03 -26.27 18.15
CA VAL A 606 1.40 -26.65 17.99
C VAL A 606 1.53 -28.16 17.88
N TYR A 607 2.20 -28.59 16.81
CA TYR A 607 2.53 -29.97 16.52
C TYR A 607 4.04 -30.21 16.37
N LEU A 608 4.44 -31.45 16.56
CA LEU A 608 5.79 -31.95 16.35
C LEU A 608 5.77 -33.07 15.31
N VAL A 609 6.78 -33.11 14.45
CA VAL A 609 7.11 -34.25 13.60
C VAL A 609 8.35 -34.95 14.14
N ASP A 610 8.25 -36.25 14.41
CA ASP A 610 9.36 -37.12 14.69
C ASP A 610 9.92 -37.69 13.37
N MET A 611 11.03 -37.12 12.90
CA MET A 611 11.62 -37.45 11.61
C MET A 611 12.26 -38.84 11.58
N GLN A 612 12.64 -39.37 12.75
CA GLN A 612 13.26 -40.71 12.88
C GLN A 612 12.17 -41.81 12.93
N ASN A 613 10.96 -41.45 13.31
CA ASN A 613 9.85 -42.40 13.49
C ASN A 613 8.81 -42.24 12.38
N ASN A 614 9.23 -42.42 11.13
CA ASN A 614 8.38 -42.35 9.93
C ASN A 614 7.54 -41.06 9.83
N LYS A 615 8.13 -39.93 10.22
CA LYS A 615 7.47 -38.60 10.24
C LYS A 615 6.18 -38.60 11.05
N LYS A 616 6.15 -39.26 12.18
CA LYS A 616 5.00 -39.32 13.06
C LYS A 616 4.70 -37.92 13.60
N ILE A 617 3.46 -37.45 13.39
CA ILE A 617 2.98 -36.18 13.92
C ILE A 617 2.41 -36.41 15.32
N LEU A 618 2.81 -35.55 16.26
CA LEU A 618 2.37 -35.55 17.66
C LEU A 618 1.89 -34.15 18.04
N PRO A 619 0.75 -34.02 18.73
CA PRO A 619 0.33 -32.73 19.26
C PRO A 619 1.25 -32.33 20.44
N ILE A 620 1.75 -31.13 20.44
CA ILE A 620 2.47 -30.51 21.57
C ILE A 620 1.47 -29.74 22.44
N SER A 621 0.62 -28.93 21.82
CA SER A 621 -0.52 -28.27 22.46
C SER A 621 -1.63 -28.09 21.42
N ASN A 622 -2.83 -28.60 21.72
CA ASN A 622 -4.02 -28.47 20.86
C ASN A 622 -5.24 -28.30 21.77
N THR A 623 -5.29 -27.19 22.47
CA THR A 623 -6.35 -26.89 23.43
C THR A 623 -7.48 -26.06 22.80
N THR A 624 -8.34 -25.45 23.58
CA THR A 624 -9.37 -24.51 23.10
C THR A 624 -8.82 -23.10 22.91
N TYR A 625 -7.55 -22.88 23.29
CA TYR A 625 -6.85 -21.62 23.19
C TYR A 625 -6.00 -21.57 21.92
N SER A 626 -5.43 -20.42 21.60
CA SER A 626 -4.49 -20.27 20.49
C SER A 626 -3.07 -20.54 20.99
N GLU A 627 -2.40 -21.54 20.41
CA GLU A 627 -1.01 -21.85 20.67
C GLU A 627 -0.18 -21.63 19.41
N SER A 628 0.84 -20.78 19.50
CA SER A 628 1.57 -20.33 18.32
C SER A 628 3.07 -20.11 18.58
N ALA A 629 3.80 -19.68 17.57
CA ALA A 629 5.19 -19.28 17.63
C ALA A 629 6.07 -20.30 18.41
N ALA A 630 5.98 -21.58 18.04
CA ALA A 630 6.72 -22.64 18.71
C ALA A 630 8.20 -22.69 18.28
N SER A 631 9.09 -22.91 19.24
CA SER A 631 10.52 -23.05 19.03
C SER A 631 11.05 -24.26 19.81
N ILE A 632 11.71 -25.20 19.12
CA ILE A 632 12.32 -26.35 19.74
C ILE A 632 13.74 -26.00 20.23
N SER A 633 14.12 -26.52 21.42
CA SER A 633 15.48 -26.35 21.93
C SER A 633 16.52 -27.02 21.01
N PRO A 634 17.76 -26.51 20.93
CA PRO A 634 18.82 -27.09 20.10
C PRO A 634 19.02 -28.57 20.32
N ASN A 635 19.02 -29.01 21.57
CA ASN A 635 19.16 -30.43 21.95
C ASN A 635 17.89 -31.28 21.75
N GLY A 636 16.82 -30.71 21.18
CA GLY A 636 15.56 -31.37 20.87
C GLY A 636 14.72 -31.80 22.08
N ARG A 637 15.07 -31.42 23.33
CA ARG A 637 14.39 -31.92 24.55
C ARG A 637 13.17 -31.14 24.96
N TYR A 638 13.08 -29.85 24.60
CA TYR A 638 12.04 -28.93 25.03
C TYR A 638 11.46 -28.18 23.86
N VAL A 639 10.16 -27.87 23.96
CA VAL A 639 9.46 -26.95 23.06
C VAL A 639 8.96 -25.79 23.89
N ALA A 640 9.37 -24.59 23.51
CA ALA A 640 8.81 -23.33 23.99
C ALA A 640 7.75 -22.83 23.00
N PHE A 641 6.62 -22.35 23.48
CA PHE A 641 5.55 -21.85 22.62
C PHE A 641 4.74 -20.75 23.32
N GLN A 642 4.04 -19.96 22.55
CA GLN A 642 3.13 -18.91 23.00
C GLN A 642 1.73 -19.49 23.14
N SER A 643 0.99 -19.11 24.20
CA SER A 643 -0.43 -19.41 24.37
C SER A 643 -1.17 -18.29 25.09
N ASP A 644 -2.42 -18.06 24.72
CA ASP A 644 -3.33 -17.06 25.28
C ASP A 644 -4.25 -17.63 26.40
N GLU A 645 -4.01 -18.84 26.89
CA GLU A 645 -4.87 -19.55 27.86
C GLU A 645 -5.14 -18.78 29.15
N ASN A 646 -4.27 -17.83 29.52
CA ASN A 646 -4.45 -16.97 30.69
C ASN A 646 -4.99 -15.57 30.34
N GLY A 647 -5.66 -15.44 29.18
CA GLY A 647 -6.28 -14.19 28.71
C GLY A 647 -5.28 -13.18 28.11
N SER A 648 -4.00 -13.54 28.03
CA SER A 648 -2.95 -12.81 27.32
C SER A 648 -1.83 -13.76 26.92
N ASP A 649 -1.10 -13.43 25.86
CA ASP A 649 0.00 -14.24 25.37
C ASP A 649 1.10 -14.42 26.43
N GLN A 650 1.42 -15.67 26.75
CA GLN A 650 2.46 -16.08 27.68
C GLN A 650 3.33 -17.17 27.04
N ILE A 651 4.58 -17.30 27.49
CA ILE A 651 5.47 -18.36 27.03
C ILE A 651 5.32 -19.58 27.96
N TYR A 652 5.13 -20.73 27.32
CA TYR A 652 5.07 -22.04 27.96
C TYR A 652 6.22 -22.92 27.51
N LEU A 653 6.62 -23.86 28.34
CA LEU A 653 7.64 -24.86 28.07
C LEU A 653 7.07 -26.25 28.34
N THR A 654 7.33 -27.19 27.43
CA THR A 654 7.00 -28.60 27.61
C THR A 654 8.14 -29.50 27.12
N GLN A 655 8.14 -30.77 27.52
CA GLN A 655 9.09 -31.75 27.03
C GLN A 655 8.66 -32.31 25.66
N THR A 656 9.58 -32.40 24.73
CA THR A 656 9.34 -32.87 23.35
C THR A 656 8.71 -34.28 23.29
N LEU A 657 9.27 -35.24 24.06
CA LEU A 657 8.81 -36.65 24.06
C LEU A 657 7.71 -36.94 25.07
N ASN A 658 7.30 -35.97 25.87
CA ASN A 658 6.18 -36.11 26.79
C ASN A 658 5.24 -34.90 26.68
N PRO A 659 4.63 -34.69 25.50
CA PRO A 659 3.80 -33.52 25.25
C PRO A 659 2.53 -33.47 26.12
N ASN A 660 2.05 -34.63 26.58
CA ASN A 660 0.95 -34.74 27.55
C ASN A 660 1.39 -34.52 29.00
N GLY A 661 2.70 -34.29 29.25
CA GLY A 661 3.24 -33.86 30.54
C GLY A 661 2.79 -32.45 30.88
N ALA A 662 3.02 -32.05 32.15
CA ALA A 662 2.65 -30.71 32.59
C ALA A 662 3.42 -29.64 31.79
N LYS A 663 2.72 -28.84 30.99
CA LYS A 663 3.29 -27.61 30.44
C LYS A 663 3.52 -26.61 31.57
N ARG A 664 4.64 -25.92 31.52
CA ARG A 664 5.04 -24.94 32.53
C ARG A 664 5.04 -23.54 31.93
N GLN A 665 4.30 -22.64 32.53
CA GLN A 665 4.33 -21.23 32.19
C GLN A 665 5.66 -20.60 32.63
N LEU A 666 6.34 -19.91 31.73
CA LEU A 666 7.64 -19.25 31.97
C LEU A 666 7.50 -17.77 32.27
N THR A 667 6.44 -17.13 31.75
CA THR A 667 6.22 -15.68 31.87
C THR A 667 4.91 -15.40 32.60
N GLY A 668 4.78 -14.24 33.24
CA GLY A 668 3.58 -13.86 33.97
C GLY A 668 3.11 -12.42 33.67
N ARG A 669 3.85 -11.69 32.82
CA ARG A 669 3.56 -10.32 32.42
C ARG A 669 3.46 -10.14 30.91
N GLY A 670 3.21 -11.23 30.19
CA GLY A 670 3.23 -11.28 28.73
C GLY A 670 4.50 -11.94 28.20
N GLY A 671 4.43 -12.45 26.96
CA GLY A 671 5.54 -13.02 26.23
C GLY A 671 5.10 -13.58 24.89
N LYS A 672 5.85 -13.27 23.83
CA LYS A 672 5.59 -13.68 22.45
C LYS A 672 6.87 -14.13 21.77
N GLU A 673 6.73 -14.98 20.74
CA GLU A 673 7.81 -15.35 19.82
C GLU A 673 9.06 -15.88 20.52
N PRO A 674 8.99 -17.00 21.24
CA PRO A 674 10.16 -17.58 21.91
C PRO A 674 11.17 -18.10 20.89
N VAL A 675 12.46 -17.78 21.08
CA VAL A 675 13.59 -18.25 20.26
C VAL A 675 14.73 -18.67 21.19
N TRP A 676 15.25 -19.88 21.01
CA TRP A 676 16.38 -20.38 21.79
C TRP A 676 17.72 -19.77 21.34
N ALA A 677 18.61 -19.53 22.29
CA ALA A 677 20.01 -19.37 21.98
C ALA A 677 20.58 -20.69 21.41
N SER A 678 21.61 -20.62 20.58
CA SER A 678 22.18 -21.80 19.89
C SER A 678 22.74 -22.83 20.83
N ASP A 679 23.13 -22.46 22.04
CA ASP A 679 23.62 -23.36 23.09
C ASP A 679 22.51 -23.85 24.04
N GLY A 680 21.27 -23.41 23.86
CA GLY A 680 20.11 -23.75 24.67
C GLY A 680 20.10 -23.18 26.09
N THR A 681 21.03 -22.30 26.44
CA THR A 681 21.17 -21.74 27.80
C THR A 681 20.28 -20.51 28.05
N GLU A 682 19.80 -19.87 27.00
CA GLU A 682 18.90 -18.73 27.08
C GLU A 682 17.70 -18.95 26.15
N LEU A 683 16.54 -18.51 26.58
CA LEU A 683 15.34 -18.35 25.78
C LEU A 683 15.04 -16.85 25.65
N PHE A 684 15.06 -16.36 24.42
CA PHE A 684 14.67 -15.00 24.09
C PHE A 684 13.17 -14.95 23.80
N PHE A 685 12.53 -13.83 24.09
CA PHE A 685 11.13 -13.58 23.76
C PHE A 685 10.81 -12.08 23.81
N ARG A 686 9.75 -11.67 23.14
CA ARG A 686 9.28 -10.28 23.17
C ARG A 686 8.17 -10.06 24.18
N ASN A 687 8.11 -8.86 24.76
CA ASN A 687 6.95 -8.35 25.47
C ASN A 687 6.75 -6.88 25.12
N GLY A 688 5.77 -6.59 24.24
CA GLY A 688 5.65 -5.28 23.62
C GLY A 688 6.89 -4.94 22.80
N ASN A 689 7.52 -3.82 23.13
CA ASN A 689 8.74 -3.32 22.49
C ASN A 689 10.03 -3.83 23.16
N ASP A 690 9.95 -4.65 24.19
CA ASP A 690 11.11 -5.20 24.88
C ASP A 690 11.49 -6.57 24.34
N LEU A 691 12.77 -6.78 24.03
CA LEU A 691 13.38 -8.10 23.91
C LEU A 691 13.95 -8.54 25.23
N LEU A 692 13.57 -9.72 25.70
CA LEU A 692 13.97 -10.27 26.99
C LEU A 692 14.74 -11.58 26.81
N ALA A 693 15.62 -11.88 27.75
CA ALA A 693 16.30 -13.17 27.90
C ALA A 693 15.92 -13.82 29.23
N LEU A 694 15.65 -15.11 29.19
CA LEU A 694 15.45 -15.98 30.34
C LEU A 694 16.47 -17.11 30.32
N LYS A 695 17.30 -17.19 31.35
CA LYS A 695 18.29 -18.27 31.47
C LYS A 695 17.59 -19.58 31.80
N ILE A 696 17.94 -20.64 31.05
CA ILE A 696 17.37 -21.97 31.20
C ILE A 696 18.53 -22.97 31.27
N ASP A 697 18.41 -23.95 32.15
CA ASP A 697 19.31 -25.11 32.17
C ASP A 697 18.89 -26.08 31.04
N PRO A 698 19.74 -26.33 30.02
CA PRO A 698 19.35 -27.08 28.84
C PRO A 698 19.07 -28.56 29.11
N GLU A 699 19.57 -29.11 30.24
CA GLU A 699 19.35 -30.50 30.62
C GLU A 699 18.05 -30.70 31.40
N SER A 700 17.78 -29.83 32.37
CA SER A 700 16.59 -29.95 33.22
C SER A 700 15.41 -29.08 32.79
N GLY A 701 15.60 -28.14 31.86
CA GLY A 701 14.64 -27.15 31.45
C GLY A 701 14.32 -26.12 32.56
N ASN A 702 15.01 -26.14 33.70
CA ASN A 702 14.71 -25.22 34.80
C ASN A 702 15.20 -23.80 34.50
N THR A 703 14.39 -22.81 34.86
CA THR A 703 14.78 -21.40 34.72
C THR A 703 15.74 -21.00 35.84
N ARG A 704 16.68 -20.11 35.50
CA ARG A 704 17.65 -19.52 36.43
C ARG A 704 17.43 -17.99 36.46
N GLY A 705 16.83 -17.48 37.53
CA GLY A 705 16.52 -16.07 37.70
C GLY A 705 15.16 -15.68 37.10
N VAL A 706 15.03 -14.41 36.78
CA VAL A 706 13.84 -13.79 36.13
C VAL A 706 14.21 -13.28 34.74
N PRO A 707 13.26 -13.08 33.83
CA PRO A 707 13.55 -12.48 32.54
C PRO A 707 14.22 -11.11 32.67
N GLU A 708 15.27 -10.86 31.92
CA GLU A 708 16.02 -9.61 31.86
C GLU A 708 15.79 -8.94 30.52
N VAL A 709 15.49 -7.63 30.49
CA VAL A 709 15.36 -6.83 29.27
C VAL A 709 16.75 -6.66 28.66
N ILE A 710 16.92 -7.05 27.40
CA ILE A 710 18.16 -6.87 26.64
C ILE A 710 18.20 -5.46 26.04
N PHE A 711 17.17 -5.13 25.25
CA PHE A 711 16.94 -3.80 24.66
C PHE A 711 15.47 -3.62 24.35
N SER A 712 15.10 -2.36 24.02
CA SER A 712 13.74 -2.01 23.59
C SER A 712 13.76 -1.34 22.23
N MET A 713 12.88 -1.76 21.31
CA MET A 713 12.68 -1.17 20.00
C MET A 713 11.27 -1.44 19.48
N GLU A 714 10.84 -0.72 18.45
CA GLU A 714 9.64 -1.07 17.70
C GLU A 714 9.93 -2.26 16.77
N PHE A 715 9.34 -3.41 17.06
CA PHE A 715 9.51 -4.61 16.25
C PHE A 715 8.48 -4.67 15.13
N VAL A 716 8.94 -5.03 13.94
CA VAL A 716 8.08 -5.36 12.81
C VAL A 716 7.66 -6.82 12.93
N SER A 717 6.40 -7.07 13.23
CA SER A 717 5.83 -8.43 13.27
C SER A 717 5.02 -8.67 11.99
N GLN A 718 5.37 -9.71 11.27
CA GLN A 718 4.69 -10.16 10.04
C GLN A 718 3.74 -11.35 10.30
N ASN A 719 3.47 -11.68 11.57
CA ASN A 719 2.65 -12.84 11.97
C ASN A 719 3.15 -14.20 11.43
N THR A 720 4.45 -14.32 11.21
CA THR A 720 5.13 -15.53 10.72
C THR A 720 6.17 -16.01 11.72
N LEU A 721 7.44 -16.14 11.32
CA LEU A 721 8.55 -16.38 12.25
C LEU A 721 8.71 -15.23 13.24
N ALA A 722 9.53 -15.43 14.27
CA ALA A 722 9.83 -14.37 15.23
C ALA A 722 10.37 -13.10 14.52
N ALA A 723 10.01 -11.93 15.02
CA ALA A 723 10.44 -10.63 14.48
C ALA A 723 11.96 -10.37 14.66
N TYR A 724 12.68 -11.33 15.22
CA TYR A 724 14.10 -11.25 15.48
C TYR A 724 14.77 -12.63 15.41
N LYS A 725 16.07 -12.66 15.13
CA LYS A 725 16.88 -13.88 15.17
C LYS A 725 18.19 -13.60 15.90
N PRO A 726 18.52 -14.35 16.97
CA PRO A 726 19.81 -14.22 17.65
C PRO A 726 20.96 -14.68 16.76
N SER A 727 22.12 -14.01 16.87
CA SER A 727 23.37 -14.54 16.36
C SER A 727 23.77 -15.81 17.11
N LYS A 728 24.68 -16.60 16.57
CA LYS A 728 25.19 -17.85 17.22
C LYS A 728 25.72 -17.60 18.62
N SER A 729 26.39 -16.47 18.83
CA SER A 729 26.93 -16.09 20.15
C SER A 729 25.88 -15.47 21.08
N GLY A 730 24.69 -15.12 20.57
CA GLY A 730 23.64 -14.41 21.31
C GLY A 730 24.01 -13.00 21.73
N ASP A 731 25.06 -12.40 21.14
CA ASP A 731 25.54 -11.04 21.43
C ASP A 731 24.83 -9.95 20.62
N LYS A 732 24.20 -10.32 19.52
CA LYS A 732 23.41 -9.45 18.66
C LYS A 732 22.23 -10.18 18.02
N PHE A 733 21.26 -9.40 17.55
CA PHE A 733 19.99 -9.90 17.01
C PHE A 733 19.73 -9.27 15.65
N LEU A 734 19.42 -10.08 14.65
CA LEU A 734 18.94 -9.62 13.37
C LEU A 734 17.45 -9.25 13.47
N VAL A 735 17.08 -8.10 12.98
CA VAL A 735 15.71 -7.58 13.01
C VAL A 735 15.37 -6.87 11.71
N LEU A 736 14.07 -6.69 11.43
CA LEU A 736 13.59 -5.76 10.41
C LEU A 736 13.34 -4.40 11.05
N LYS A 737 13.80 -3.33 10.38
CA LYS A 737 13.54 -1.95 10.77
C LYS A 737 12.90 -1.22 9.61
N GLU A 738 11.73 -0.64 9.85
CA GLU A 738 10.98 0.10 8.84
C GLU A 738 11.79 1.32 8.34
N VAL A 739 11.78 1.53 7.02
CA VAL A 739 12.39 2.71 6.40
C VAL A 739 11.46 3.90 6.58
N PRO A 740 11.91 5.00 7.23
CA PRO A 740 11.08 6.17 7.41
C PRO A 740 10.53 6.71 6.08
N GLY A 741 9.22 6.91 6.01
CA GLY A 741 8.54 7.44 4.83
C GLY A 741 8.17 6.42 3.76
N SER A 742 8.36 5.12 4.00
CA SER A 742 7.87 4.03 3.14
C SER A 742 6.41 3.64 3.40
N LYS A 743 5.67 4.45 4.16
CA LYS A 743 4.27 4.17 4.51
C LYS A 743 3.31 4.47 3.36
N ALA A 744 2.24 3.68 3.26
CA ALA A 744 1.14 3.95 2.35
C ALA A 744 0.40 5.24 2.77
N ASN A 745 0.64 6.31 2.07
CA ASN A 745 0.06 7.62 2.36
C ASN A 745 -0.44 8.37 1.11
N LYS A 746 -0.62 7.65 -0.01
CA LYS A 746 -1.06 8.25 -1.26
C LYS A 746 -2.33 7.58 -1.78
N ILE A 747 -3.25 8.40 -2.25
CA ILE A 747 -4.47 7.99 -2.94
C ILE A 747 -4.44 8.58 -4.34
N ASN A 748 -4.64 7.74 -5.34
CA ASN A 748 -4.67 8.15 -6.73
C ASN A 748 -6.13 8.29 -7.20
N PHE A 749 -6.43 9.36 -7.91
CA PHE A 749 -7.73 9.65 -8.50
C PHE A 749 -7.61 9.80 -10.01
N VAL A 750 -8.53 9.22 -10.76
CA VAL A 750 -8.68 9.45 -12.20
C VAL A 750 -10.13 9.84 -12.46
N PHE A 751 -10.34 11.09 -12.86
CA PHE A 751 -11.66 11.62 -13.19
C PHE A 751 -11.97 11.35 -14.66
N ASN A 752 -13.23 11.06 -14.98
CA ASN A 752 -13.69 10.72 -16.32
C ASN A 752 -12.94 9.50 -16.93
N TRP A 753 -12.59 8.55 -16.09
CA TRP A 753 -11.80 7.37 -16.47
C TRP A 753 -12.42 6.50 -17.60
N PRO A 754 -13.75 6.38 -17.75
CA PRO A 754 -14.35 5.68 -18.89
C PRO A 754 -13.89 6.17 -20.26
N GLU A 755 -13.52 7.43 -20.41
CA GLU A 755 -12.99 7.95 -21.68
C GLU A 755 -11.57 7.41 -21.96
N GLU A 756 -10.74 7.26 -20.94
CA GLU A 756 -9.44 6.59 -21.06
C GLU A 756 -9.61 5.12 -21.47
N ILE A 757 -10.54 4.39 -20.83
CA ILE A 757 -10.87 3.01 -21.19
C ILE A 757 -11.25 2.92 -22.66
N LYS A 758 -12.15 3.76 -23.14
CA LYS A 758 -12.56 3.78 -24.54
C LYS A 758 -11.38 3.98 -25.50
N GLN A 759 -10.47 4.91 -25.16
CA GLN A 759 -9.27 5.18 -25.97
C GLN A 759 -8.34 3.95 -26.02
N LYS A 760 -8.16 3.25 -24.89
CA LYS A 760 -7.30 2.06 -24.82
C LYS A 760 -7.93 0.82 -25.47
N LEU A 761 -9.25 0.71 -25.49
CA LEU A 761 -9.96 -0.42 -26.10
C LEU A 761 -10.08 -0.29 -27.63
N ASN A 762 -10.17 0.93 -28.16
CA ASN A 762 -10.14 1.20 -29.60
C ASN A 762 -8.72 1.01 -30.16
#